data_dbc9432097d68425118b1169745f33ae
#
_entry.id   dbc9432097d68425118b1169745f33ae
#
_cell.length_a   1.000
_cell.length_b   1.000
_cell.length_c   1.000
_cell.angle_alpha   90.00
_cell.angle_beta   90.00
_cell.angle_gamma   90.00
#
_symmetry.space_group_name_H-M   'P 1'
#
loop_
_entity.id
_entity.type
_entity.pdbx_description
1 polymer ?
#
loop_
_entity_poly.entity_id
_entity_poly.type
_entity_poly.pdbx_seq_one_letter_code
_entity_poly.pdbx_strand_id
1 'polypeptide(L)'
;MKISAPPARPSKDAVSAIKTALLPLLCLAVGADAAAAIRVNQLGFPPQADKLAVVTSGAATSFDVVAADSGKTVFSNKLRAPAEWKASGETVRLADFSALTAPGEYRIKVDGEAPSDRFTIGADAYRGLNAAALRAYYLNRASIPLAAKHAGAYARPAGHMDDQVLVHASAASKARPEGTVIASAKGWYDAGDYNKYVVNSGISTYTLLAAFEQFPDYFRKQNLNLPETGNGLPDILNEALWNLDWMLTMQDPNDGGVYHKLTNKTFDAMVMPDQAMRAPRYVVQKSTAAALDFAATMATASRVFKAYEQQRPGLSARMLAAAEAAWKWAEANPSVHFRNPPDVVTGEYGDQKLDDEFAWAAAELYIVTGKDSYYRAMKPEQTPATVPAWSDVNGLAWMSLAQHRARLTPLADRKLISSRIDGLAASLAATWKSSAYRVAMQDKDFVWGSNAVVLNQAMMLLQGYRLTGKTEYLNAAQSGLDYVLGRNATAYSFVTGIGARPALHPHHRPSQADKVEAPVPGFLVGGPQAGQQDKANCPPYPASLPATSYLDNVCSYASNEVAINWNAPLVYVSAALDALTPKKVELSALLRQEQLLQFDSFSNDDALALGTLAIELARSLHKQVAVNVTRDGVMLFFHGMQGTNADNANWIRRKSNLVNRTGHSSFYTHNEVKDSGGDFEALPGLDMRDYAAHGGSFPLVVKGKGRIGTVTVTGLPGPEDHALVVAALKAYLKIDADL
;
A
#
# COMPACT_ATOMS: atom_id res chain seq x y z
N MET A 1 -51.65 45.31 17.51
CA MET A 1 -51.56 46.62 18.13
C MET A 1 -50.14 47.12 17.99
N LYS A 2 -49.99 48.20 17.24
CA LYS A 2 -48.84 49.13 17.01
C LYS A 2 -47.43 48.53 16.69
N ILE A 3 -47.14 48.68 15.42
CA ILE A 3 -45.90 48.85 14.70
C ILE A 3 -45.13 50.08 15.22
N SER A 4 -43.83 50.03 15.41
CA SER A 4 -42.97 51.21 15.45
C SER A 4 -41.70 50.98 14.60
N ALA A 5 -41.43 51.96 13.73
CA ALA A 5 -40.41 52.02 12.70
C ALA A 5 -39.02 52.43 13.25
N PRO A 6 -37.93 52.31 12.44
CA PRO A 6 -36.56 52.56 12.86
C PRO A 6 -36.19 54.06 12.80
N PRO A 7 -35.15 54.52 13.51
CA PRO A 7 -34.72 55.91 13.49
C PRO A 7 -33.73 56.19 12.34
N ALA A 8 -33.78 57.45 11.91
CA ALA A 8 -33.14 58.08 10.73
C ALA A 8 -31.62 58.28 10.88
N ARG A 9 -30.98 58.46 9.71
CA ARG A 9 -29.60 58.90 9.54
C ARG A 9 -29.39 60.37 9.96
N PRO A 10 -28.24 60.75 10.50
CA PRO A 10 -27.82 62.15 10.50
C PRO A 10 -26.93 62.53 9.28
N SER A 11 -27.06 63.82 8.91
CA SER A 11 -26.56 64.53 7.77
C SER A 11 -25.06 64.81 7.80
N LYS A 12 -24.53 65.11 6.57
CA LYS A 12 -23.22 65.67 6.24
C LYS A 12 -23.00 67.04 6.90
N ASP A 13 -21.72 67.29 7.23
CA ASP A 13 -20.93 68.48 7.11
C ASP A 13 -20.04 68.72 8.34
N ALA A 14 -18.74 68.49 8.20
CA ALA A 14 -17.68 69.34 8.75
C ALA A 14 -16.31 68.91 8.18
N VAL A 15 -15.83 69.72 7.28
CA VAL A 15 -14.47 69.68 6.71
C VAL A 15 -13.51 70.25 7.78
N SER A 16 -12.44 69.48 8.13
CA SER A 16 -11.22 70.08 8.65
C SER A 16 -10.01 69.26 8.23
N ALA A 17 -9.06 69.97 7.63
CA ALA A 17 -7.84 69.44 7.00
C ALA A 17 -6.83 68.94 8.02
N ILE A 18 -6.33 67.72 7.80
CA ILE A 18 -5.05 67.26 8.35
C ILE A 18 -4.19 66.70 7.22
N LYS A 19 -2.97 67.20 7.17
CA LYS A 19 -1.94 67.01 6.15
C LYS A 19 -1.56 65.56 5.96
N THR A 20 -1.52 65.17 4.73
CA THR A 20 -1.08 63.91 4.17
C THR A 20 0.40 63.67 4.43
N ALA A 21 0.73 62.59 5.15
CA ALA A 21 2.02 61.90 5.07
C ALA A 21 1.79 60.64 4.23
N LEU A 22 2.27 60.63 2.98
CA LEU A 22 2.32 59.43 2.14
C LEU A 22 3.36 58.45 2.73
N LEU A 23 2.89 57.38 3.36
CA LEU A 23 3.65 56.14 3.45
C LEU A 23 3.34 55.33 2.17
N PRO A 24 4.35 54.79 1.48
CA PRO A 24 4.09 53.84 0.41
C PRO A 24 3.53 52.55 1.00
N LEU A 25 2.29 52.23 0.65
CA LEU A 25 1.72 50.90 0.83
C LEU A 25 2.57 49.95 -0.02
N LEU A 26 3.46 49.20 0.64
CA LEU A 26 4.11 48.02 0.06
C LEU A 26 2.99 46.99 -0.14
N CYS A 27 2.41 46.95 -1.35
CA CYS A 27 1.65 45.79 -1.79
C CYS A 27 2.62 44.62 -1.81
N LEU A 28 2.61 43.83 -0.76
CA LEU A 28 3.06 42.44 -0.84
C LEU A 28 2.13 41.76 -1.86
N ALA A 29 2.60 41.72 -3.09
CA ALA A 29 2.08 40.75 -4.05
C ALA A 29 2.34 39.38 -3.40
N VAL A 30 1.28 38.72 -2.96
CA VAL A 30 1.30 37.28 -2.74
C VAL A 30 1.58 36.67 -4.12
N GLY A 31 2.86 36.51 -4.44
CA GLY A 31 3.28 35.81 -5.63
C GLY A 31 2.70 34.40 -5.55
N ALA A 32 1.97 34.01 -6.59
CA ALA A 32 1.68 32.62 -6.80
C ALA A 32 3.01 31.85 -6.64
N ASP A 33 3.10 30.98 -5.66
CA ASP A 33 4.27 30.15 -5.42
C ASP A 33 4.58 29.40 -6.72
N ALA A 34 5.62 29.82 -7.43
CA ALA A 34 6.07 29.11 -8.61
C ALA A 34 6.46 27.70 -8.16
N ALA A 35 5.85 26.69 -8.77
CA ALA A 35 6.17 25.30 -8.43
C ALA A 35 7.68 25.07 -8.54
N ALA A 36 8.26 24.36 -7.57
CA ALA A 36 9.69 24.12 -7.51
C ALA A 36 10.24 23.58 -8.84
N ALA A 37 11.34 24.15 -9.33
CA ALA A 37 11.95 23.72 -10.61
C ALA A 37 12.53 22.29 -10.54
N ILE A 38 12.89 21.82 -9.34
CA ILE A 38 13.39 20.46 -9.09
C ILE A 38 12.40 19.74 -8.19
N ARG A 39 11.74 18.70 -8.72
CA ARG A 39 10.69 17.95 -8.05
C ARG A 39 11.18 16.54 -7.74
N VAL A 40 11.12 16.16 -6.49
CA VAL A 40 11.63 14.89 -5.98
C VAL A 40 10.67 14.32 -4.93
N ASN A 41 10.72 13.03 -4.69
CA ASN A 41 10.09 12.43 -3.52
C ASN A 41 10.69 13.08 -2.25
N GLN A 42 9.87 13.82 -1.52
CA GLN A 42 10.28 14.66 -0.38
C GLN A 42 10.51 13.85 0.90
N LEU A 43 10.12 12.58 0.91
CA LEU A 43 10.41 11.68 2.03
C LEU A 43 11.75 10.98 1.82
N GLY A 44 11.93 10.34 0.68
CA GLY A 44 13.18 9.68 0.34
C GLY A 44 13.02 8.33 -0.34
N PHE A 45 14.08 7.54 -0.30
CA PHE A 45 14.24 6.32 -1.08
C PHE A 45 14.95 5.22 -0.31
N PRO A 46 14.57 3.95 -0.49
CA PRO A 46 15.44 2.84 -0.13
C PRO A 46 16.77 2.91 -0.92
N PRO A 47 17.92 2.48 -0.34
CA PRO A 47 19.22 2.59 -0.98
C PRO A 47 19.30 1.96 -2.38
N GLN A 48 18.66 0.82 -2.58
CA GLN A 48 18.71 0.05 -3.83
C GLN A 48 17.54 0.33 -4.79
N ALA A 49 16.65 1.27 -4.46
CA ALA A 49 15.55 1.66 -5.34
C ALA A 49 16.03 2.53 -6.51
N ASP A 50 15.26 2.58 -7.61
CA ASP A 50 15.39 3.63 -8.61
C ASP A 50 15.11 5.00 -7.96
N LYS A 51 15.94 5.99 -8.25
CA LYS A 51 15.86 7.34 -7.69
C LYS A 51 15.86 8.37 -8.81
N LEU A 52 14.72 8.96 -9.07
CA LEU A 52 14.52 9.94 -10.12
C LEU A 52 13.99 11.25 -9.56
N ALA A 53 14.45 12.37 -10.12
CA ALA A 53 13.81 13.66 -9.96
C ALA A 53 13.43 14.24 -11.32
N VAL A 54 12.48 15.17 -11.31
CA VAL A 54 12.05 15.93 -12.48
C VAL A 54 12.60 17.34 -12.38
N VAL A 55 13.20 17.83 -13.46
CA VAL A 55 13.75 19.18 -13.60
C VAL A 55 13.01 19.90 -14.72
N THR A 56 12.39 21.04 -14.40
CA THR A 56 11.62 21.85 -15.38
C THR A 56 12.47 22.94 -16.03
N SER A 57 13.72 23.14 -15.61
CA SER A 57 14.66 24.08 -16.23
C SER A 57 15.08 23.64 -17.61
N GLY A 58 14.83 24.50 -18.62
CA GLY A 58 15.11 24.17 -20.04
C GLY A 58 16.59 24.21 -20.40
N ALA A 59 17.44 24.97 -19.72
CA ALA A 59 18.84 25.23 -20.07
C ALA A 59 19.84 24.23 -19.46
N ALA A 60 19.51 23.65 -18.31
CA ALA A 60 20.42 22.78 -17.59
C ALA A 60 20.65 21.42 -18.29
N THR A 61 21.90 20.94 -18.29
CA THR A 61 22.30 19.66 -18.90
C THR A 61 22.84 18.65 -17.90
N SER A 62 23.11 19.08 -16.65
CA SER A 62 23.65 18.26 -15.56
C SER A 62 23.02 18.65 -14.23
N PHE A 63 23.23 17.79 -13.24
CA PHE A 63 22.81 18.02 -11.87
C PHE A 63 23.82 17.42 -10.89
N ASP A 64 23.83 17.94 -9.69
CA ASP A 64 24.56 17.42 -8.54
C ASP A 64 23.60 16.96 -7.45
N VAL A 65 23.97 15.88 -6.75
CA VAL A 65 23.38 15.54 -5.44
C VAL A 65 24.37 15.96 -4.38
N VAL A 66 23.89 16.75 -3.42
CA VAL A 66 24.72 17.27 -2.34
C VAL A 66 24.23 16.77 -0.98
N ALA A 67 25.14 16.53 -0.06
CA ALA A 67 24.80 16.27 1.33
C ALA A 67 24.07 17.50 1.91
N ALA A 68 22.90 17.28 2.53
CA ALA A 68 21.99 18.35 2.91
C ALA A 68 22.59 19.35 3.91
N ASP A 69 23.45 18.87 4.84
CA ASP A 69 24.02 19.69 5.91
C ASP A 69 25.30 20.40 5.47
N SER A 70 26.21 19.72 4.74
CA SER A 70 27.52 20.28 4.36
C SER A 70 27.52 20.97 2.99
N GLY A 71 26.51 20.74 2.16
CA GLY A 71 26.48 21.18 0.78
C GLY A 71 27.52 20.51 -0.14
N LYS A 72 28.26 19.51 0.37
CA LYS A 72 29.28 18.79 -0.40
C LYS A 72 28.63 17.94 -1.48
N THR A 73 29.08 18.06 -2.72
CA THR A 73 28.68 17.20 -3.84
C THR A 73 29.13 15.76 -3.56
N VAL A 74 28.19 14.80 -3.63
CA VAL A 74 28.43 13.38 -3.41
C VAL A 74 28.15 12.55 -4.67
N PHE A 75 27.40 13.11 -5.62
CA PHE A 75 27.09 12.46 -6.89
C PHE A 75 26.80 13.53 -7.95
N SER A 76 27.21 13.29 -9.19
CA SER A 76 26.95 14.16 -10.33
C SER A 76 26.58 13.32 -11.55
N ASN A 77 25.63 13.79 -12.34
CA ASN A 77 25.28 13.12 -13.60
C ASN A 77 24.66 14.12 -14.59
N LYS A 78 24.49 13.65 -15.85
CA LYS A 78 23.79 14.40 -16.89
C LYS A 78 22.29 14.23 -16.75
N LEU A 79 21.54 15.31 -17.02
CA LEU A 79 20.10 15.25 -17.20
C LEU A 79 19.76 14.50 -18.50
N ARG A 80 18.69 13.72 -18.48
CA ARG A 80 18.20 13.06 -19.71
C ARG A 80 17.71 14.10 -20.73
N ALA A 81 17.51 13.69 -21.99
CA ALA A 81 16.93 14.55 -23.02
C ALA A 81 15.59 15.13 -22.56
N PRO A 82 15.26 16.37 -22.97
CA PRO A 82 13.98 16.97 -22.63
C PRO A 82 12.82 16.19 -23.26
N ALA A 83 11.71 16.10 -22.53
CA ALA A 83 10.49 15.47 -23.01
C ALA A 83 9.28 16.28 -22.52
N GLU A 84 8.28 16.44 -23.38
CA GLU A 84 7.02 17.08 -23.02
C GLU A 84 6.10 16.12 -22.29
N TRP A 85 5.47 16.61 -21.22
CA TRP A 85 4.37 15.92 -20.56
C TRP A 85 3.06 16.69 -20.78
N LYS A 86 2.24 16.22 -21.70
CA LYS A 86 0.99 16.89 -22.09
C LYS A 86 0.04 17.14 -20.93
N ALA A 87 -0.03 16.21 -19.97
CA ALA A 87 -0.90 16.32 -18.81
C ALA A 87 -0.59 17.54 -17.92
N SER A 88 0.65 18.06 -17.93
CA SER A 88 1.04 19.30 -17.23
C SER A 88 1.39 20.46 -18.18
N GLY A 89 1.55 20.19 -19.49
CA GLY A 89 2.01 21.20 -20.47
C GLY A 89 3.48 21.60 -20.32
N GLU A 90 4.26 20.83 -19.56
CA GLU A 90 5.66 21.12 -19.25
C GLU A 90 6.62 20.31 -20.11
N THR A 91 7.73 20.93 -20.51
CA THR A 91 8.91 20.21 -20.99
C THR A 91 9.86 19.99 -19.84
N VAL A 92 10.19 18.71 -19.54
CA VAL A 92 10.97 18.34 -18.37
C VAL A 92 12.16 17.46 -18.74
N ARG A 93 13.14 17.40 -17.85
CA ARG A 93 14.27 16.48 -17.91
C ARG A 93 14.29 15.60 -16.65
N LEU A 94 14.78 14.39 -16.76
CA LEU A 94 14.96 13.49 -15.62
C LEU A 94 16.40 13.56 -15.11
N ALA A 95 16.54 13.71 -13.82
CA ALA A 95 17.76 13.52 -13.04
C ALA A 95 17.74 12.10 -12.46
N ASP A 96 18.63 11.23 -12.94
CA ASP A 96 18.76 9.85 -12.49
C ASP A 96 19.98 9.71 -11.58
N PHE A 97 19.72 9.47 -10.30
CA PHE A 97 20.72 9.28 -9.25
C PHE A 97 20.61 7.91 -8.56
N SER A 98 20.05 6.92 -9.25
CA SER A 98 19.83 5.55 -8.74
C SER A 98 21.14 4.90 -8.26
N ALA A 99 22.29 5.26 -8.87
CA ALA A 99 23.60 4.76 -8.45
C ALA A 99 24.05 5.27 -7.08
N LEU A 100 23.49 6.35 -6.55
CA LEU A 100 23.78 6.81 -5.19
C LEU A 100 23.00 5.94 -4.18
N THR A 101 23.71 5.04 -3.48
CA THR A 101 23.13 4.10 -2.51
C THR A 101 23.50 4.40 -1.07
N ALA A 102 24.42 5.34 -0.83
CA ALA A 102 24.86 5.70 0.49
C ALA A 102 23.70 6.28 1.33
N PRO A 103 23.45 5.77 2.55
CA PRO A 103 22.47 6.37 3.45
C PRO A 103 22.85 7.79 3.84
N GLY A 104 21.87 8.68 3.98
CA GLY A 104 22.08 10.08 4.34
C GLY A 104 20.92 10.98 3.92
N GLU A 105 21.06 12.27 4.21
CA GLU A 105 20.13 13.32 3.80
C GLU A 105 20.74 14.17 2.69
N TYR A 106 19.95 14.41 1.66
CA TYR A 106 20.42 14.97 0.40
C TYR A 106 19.50 16.05 -0.16
N ARG A 107 20.03 16.84 -1.09
CA ARG A 107 19.32 17.75 -1.99
C ARG A 107 19.88 17.61 -3.41
N ILE A 108 19.08 17.92 -4.40
CA ILE A 108 19.51 18.02 -5.80
C ILE A 108 19.76 19.49 -6.11
N LYS A 109 20.88 19.78 -6.77
CA LYS A 109 21.23 21.09 -7.31
C LYS A 109 21.31 21.05 -8.82
N VAL A 110 20.81 22.08 -9.45
CA VAL A 110 20.90 22.37 -10.88
C VAL A 110 21.30 23.79 -11.04
N ASP A 111 22.22 24.11 -11.94
CA ASP A 111 22.71 25.46 -12.13
C ASP A 111 21.58 26.42 -12.50
N GLY A 112 21.54 27.57 -11.83
CA GLY A 112 20.52 28.60 -12.01
C GLY A 112 19.20 28.35 -11.27
N GLU A 113 19.04 27.21 -10.57
CA GLU A 113 17.81 26.86 -9.87
C GLU A 113 18.02 26.78 -8.34
N ALA A 114 16.95 27.00 -7.59
CA ALA A 114 16.92 26.71 -6.17
C ALA A 114 17.11 25.20 -5.94
N PRO A 115 17.84 24.77 -4.90
CA PRO A 115 17.98 23.35 -4.57
C PRO A 115 16.60 22.70 -4.33
N SER A 116 16.51 21.40 -4.61
CA SER A 116 15.30 20.62 -4.29
C SER A 116 14.98 20.63 -2.80
N ASP A 117 13.77 20.20 -2.46
CA ASP A 117 13.47 19.78 -1.11
C ASP A 117 14.46 18.71 -0.62
N ARG A 118 14.63 18.61 0.70
CA ARG A 118 15.46 17.58 1.35
C ARG A 118 14.77 16.23 1.21
N PHE A 119 15.57 15.18 1.00
CA PHE A 119 15.11 13.80 0.98
C PHE A 119 16.16 12.89 1.64
N THR A 120 15.72 11.72 2.12
CA THR A 120 16.58 10.75 2.78
C THR A 120 16.81 9.53 1.90
N ILE A 121 18.01 8.95 1.91
CA ILE A 121 18.27 7.59 1.44
C ILE A 121 18.46 6.72 2.68
N GLY A 122 17.60 5.70 2.86
CA GLY A 122 17.64 4.85 4.06
C GLY A 122 16.83 3.56 3.91
N ALA A 123 17.20 2.54 4.69
CA ALA A 123 16.63 1.18 4.56
C ALA A 123 15.13 1.10 4.88
N ASP A 124 14.65 1.95 5.77
CA ASP A 124 13.25 1.98 6.24
C ASP A 124 12.55 3.27 5.78
N ALA A 125 12.81 3.68 4.53
CA ALA A 125 12.38 4.98 3.99
C ALA A 125 10.86 5.21 4.11
N TYR A 126 10.03 4.15 4.03
CA TYR A 126 8.57 4.25 4.03
C TYR A 126 7.90 3.76 5.30
N ARG A 127 8.64 3.26 6.30
CA ARG A 127 8.06 2.75 7.54
C ARG A 127 7.24 3.80 8.29
N GLY A 128 7.74 5.03 8.39
CA GLY A 128 7.03 6.15 9.00
C GLY A 128 5.77 6.55 8.23
N LEU A 129 5.85 6.60 6.91
CA LEU A 129 4.71 6.84 6.02
C LEU A 129 3.61 5.78 6.20
N ASN A 130 4.00 4.50 6.17
CA ASN A 130 3.07 3.39 6.35
C ASN A 130 2.36 3.45 7.70
N ALA A 131 3.12 3.70 8.78
CA ALA A 131 2.55 3.84 10.11
C ALA A 131 1.57 5.03 10.20
N ALA A 132 1.90 6.18 9.60
CA ALA A 132 1.02 7.34 9.56
C ALA A 132 -0.26 7.05 8.77
N ALA A 133 -0.15 6.42 7.60
CA ALA A 133 -1.29 6.05 6.76
C ALA A 133 -2.25 5.05 7.45
N LEU A 134 -1.73 4.07 8.18
CA LEU A 134 -2.56 3.16 8.99
C LEU A 134 -3.18 3.87 10.20
N ARG A 135 -2.43 4.74 10.89
CA ARG A 135 -2.96 5.51 12.01
C ARG A 135 -4.07 6.48 11.60
N ALA A 136 -4.08 6.94 10.35
CA ALA A 136 -5.16 7.77 9.82
C ALA A 136 -6.52 7.06 9.93
N TYR A 137 -6.60 5.75 9.74
CA TYR A 137 -7.82 4.96 9.98
C TYR A 137 -8.24 4.99 11.44
N TYR A 138 -7.31 4.80 12.38
CA TYR A 138 -7.61 4.91 13.82
C TYR A 138 -8.16 6.29 14.17
N LEU A 139 -7.54 7.36 13.63
CA LEU A 139 -7.98 8.73 13.87
C LEU A 139 -9.34 9.04 13.23
N ASN A 140 -9.77 8.19 12.27
CA ASN A 140 -11.07 8.29 11.59
C ASN A 140 -12.13 7.29 12.09
N ARG A 141 -11.88 6.58 13.19
CA ARG A 141 -12.85 5.64 13.79
C ARG A 141 -14.11 6.38 14.28
N ALA A 142 -15.29 5.84 13.94
CA ALA A 142 -16.56 6.24 14.54
C ALA A 142 -16.80 5.51 15.88
N SER A 143 -17.76 5.98 16.67
CA SER A 143 -18.34 5.31 17.87
C SER A 143 -17.36 5.08 19.03
N ILE A 144 -16.24 5.79 19.08
CA ILE A 144 -15.24 5.66 20.16
C ILE A 144 -14.62 7.02 20.47
N PRO A 145 -14.31 7.34 21.75
CA PRO A 145 -13.45 8.47 22.07
C PRO A 145 -12.00 8.15 21.67
N LEU A 146 -11.31 9.10 21.08
CA LEU A 146 -9.89 8.99 20.78
C LEU A 146 -9.10 9.56 21.97
N ALA A 147 -8.56 8.68 22.82
CA ALA A 147 -7.82 9.09 24.00
C ALA A 147 -6.46 9.69 23.64
N ALA A 148 -6.03 10.74 24.36
CA ALA A 148 -4.77 11.45 24.09
C ALA A 148 -3.53 10.55 24.10
N LYS A 149 -3.50 9.50 24.94
CA LYS A 149 -2.38 8.52 24.95
C LYS A 149 -2.16 7.79 23.64
N HIS A 150 -3.20 7.70 22.79
CA HIS A 150 -3.15 7.06 21.47
C HIS A 150 -3.23 8.08 20.31
N ALA A 151 -4.02 9.15 20.47
CA ALA A 151 -4.32 10.13 19.41
C ALA A 151 -3.47 11.41 19.51
N GLY A 152 -2.76 11.64 20.63
CA GLY A 152 -1.98 12.86 20.82
C GLY A 152 -2.85 14.11 20.76
N ALA A 153 -2.45 15.08 19.95
CA ALA A 153 -3.18 16.35 19.75
C ALA A 153 -4.56 16.17 19.09
N TYR A 154 -4.82 15.07 18.40
CA TYR A 154 -6.07 14.75 17.71
C TYR A 154 -7.06 13.96 18.59
N ALA A 155 -6.85 13.99 19.91
CA ALA A 155 -7.78 13.40 20.88
C ALA A 155 -9.15 14.09 20.80
N ARG A 156 -10.24 13.30 20.86
CA ARG A 156 -11.58 13.81 20.76
C ARG A 156 -12.58 12.93 21.50
N PRO A 157 -13.75 13.48 21.90
CA PRO A 157 -14.88 12.68 22.37
C PRO A 157 -15.37 11.68 21.33
N ALA A 158 -16.17 10.70 21.76
CA ALA A 158 -16.86 9.81 20.84
C ALA A 158 -17.89 10.61 20.01
N GLY A 159 -17.95 10.28 18.71
CA GLY A 159 -18.99 10.77 17.82
C GLY A 159 -19.73 9.60 17.19
N HIS A 160 -21.00 9.82 16.82
CA HIS A 160 -21.84 8.87 16.09
C HIS A 160 -21.79 7.45 16.72
N MET A 161 -22.37 7.31 17.91
CA MET A 161 -22.41 6.02 18.61
C MET A 161 -23.12 4.95 17.79
N ASP A 162 -24.05 5.36 16.92
CA ASP A 162 -24.80 4.54 15.98
C ASP A 162 -25.50 3.33 16.64
N ASP A 163 -25.91 3.49 17.87
CA ASP A 163 -26.70 2.53 18.65
C ASP A 163 -28.22 2.67 18.43
N GLN A 164 -28.67 3.75 17.78
CA GLN A 164 -30.05 4.09 17.47
C GLN A 164 -30.23 4.44 15.99
N VAL A 165 -29.68 3.62 15.09
CA VAL A 165 -29.81 3.82 13.64
C VAL A 165 -31.17 3.34 13.19
N LEU A 166 -31.85 4.14 12.35
CA LEU A 166 -33.21 3.85 11.88
C LEU A 166 -33.18 3.17 10.50
N VAL A 167 -34.07 2.23 10.30
CA VAL A 167 -34.36 1.70 8.96
C VAL A 167 -35.16 2.76 8.20
N HIS A 168 -34.59 3.27 7.10
CA HIS A 168 -35.25 4.23 6.21
C HIS A 168 -36.37 3.57 5.40
N ALA A 169 -37.35 4.33 4.94
CA ALA A 169 -38.44 3.81 4.09
C ALA A 169 -37.94 3.00 2.88
N SER A 170 -36.82 3.41 2.23
CA SER A 170 -36.21 2.69 1.12
C SER A 170 -35.58 1.34 1.50
N ALA A 171 -35.34 1.10 2.77
CA ALA A 171 -34.75 -0.13 3.32
C ALA A 171 -35.80 -1.00 4.02
N ALA A 172 -37.04 -0.53 4.14
CA ALA A 172 -38.09 -1.20 4.88
C ALA A 172 -38.47 -2.56 4.30
N SER A 173 -38.71 -3.51 5.16
CA SER A 173 -39.21 -4.84 4.83
C SER A 173 -40.28 -5.29 5.83
N LYS A 174 -40.93 -6.41 5.57
CA LYS A 174 -41.91 -6.98 6.52
C LYS A 174 -41.25 -7.32 7.86
N ALA A 175 -40.01 -7.81 7.85
CA ALA A 175 -39.25 -8.17 9.04
C ALA A 175 -38.60 -6.97 9.73
N ARG A 176 -38.29 -5.90 8.99
CA ARG A 176 -37.73 -4.64 9.46
C ARG A 176 -38.50 -3.46 8.85
N PRO A 177 -39.65 -3.08 9.42
CA PRO A 177 -40.41 -1.90 8.98
C PRO A 177 -39.60 -0.61 9.09
N GLU A 178 -40.04 0.43 8.37
CA GLU A 178 -39.52 1.80 8.54
C GLU A 178 -39.51 2.21 10.01
N GLY A 179 -38.44 2.89 10.41
CA GLY A 179 -38.26 3.32 11.79
C GLY A 179 -37.78 2.22 12.76
N THR A 180 -37.61 0.97 12.29
CA THR A 180 -36.97 -0.05 13.14
C THR A 180 -35.57 0.42 13.52
N VAL A 181 -35.28 0.31 14.83
CA VAL A 181 -33.97 0.68 15.38
C VAL A 181 -33.01 -0.47 15.30
N ILE A 182 -31.83 -0.22 14.80
CA ILE A 182 -30.71 -1.16 14.80
C ILE A 182 -29.46 -0.51 15.40
N ALA A 183 -28.62 -1.30 16.09
CA ALA A 183 -27.31 -0.88 16.54
C ALA A 183 -26.26 -1.18 15.46
N SER A 184 -25.52 -0.16 15.02
CA SER A 184 -24.54 -0.28 13.94
C SER A 184 -23.27 0.56 14.24
N ALA A 185 -22.75 0.37 15.45
CA ALA A 185 -21.55 1.03 15.96
C ALA A 185 -20.27 0.62 15.23
N LYS A 186 -19.17 1.31 15.51
CA LYS A 186 -17.86 1.13 14.90
C LYS A 186 -17.78 1.58 13.44
N GLY A 187 -16.76 1.08 12.71
CA GLY A 187 -16.45 1.51 11.35
C GLY A 187 -15.64 2.80 11.30
N TRP A 188 -15.20 3.14 10.10
CA TRP A 188 -14.54 4.41 9.82
C TRP A 188 -15.51 5.38 9.18
N TYR A 189 -15.33 6.67 9.42
CA TYR A 189 -15.87 7.70 8.55
C TYR A 189 -15.25 7.51 7.16
N ASP A 190 -16.04 7.70 6.12
CA ASP A 190 -15.66 7.32 4.76
C ASP A 190 -14.60 8.25 4.15
N ALA A 191 -14.90 9.54 4.19
CA ALA A 191 -14.14 10.55 3.48
C ALA A 191 -14.03 11.83 4.33
N GLY A 192 -14.21 13.01 3.74
CA GLY A 192 -14.31 14.26 4.47
C GLY A 192 -15.59 14.38 5.31
N ASP A 193 -16.57 13.51 5.11
CA ASP A 193 -17.85 13.44 5.81
C ASP A 193 -17.88 12.37 6.94
N TYR A 194 -19.04 12.21 7.61
CA TYR A 194 -19.21 11.27 8.71
C TYR A 194 -20.08 10.06 8.38
N ASN A 195 -20.44 9.87 7.10
CA ASN A 195 -21.21 8.72 6.67
C ASN A 195 -20.32 7.48 6.49
N LYS A 196 -20.93 6.31 6.40
CA LYS A 196 -20.25 5.03 6.22
C LYS A 196 -20.89 4.27 5.06
N TYR A 197 -20.08 3.87 4.07
CA TYR A 197 -20.52 3.25 2.82
C TYR A 197 -19.91 1.86 2.68
N VAL A 198 -20.74 0.83 2.43
CA VAL A 198 -20.28 -0.57 2.39
C VAL A 198 -19.39 -0.82 1.18
N VAL A 199 -19.73 -0.29 0.02
CA VAL A 199 -18.94 -0.46 -1.21
C VAL A 199 -17.52 0.06 -1.00
N ASN A 200 -17.39 1.29 -0.52
CA ASN A 200 -16.08 1.90 -0.29
C ASN A 200 -15.29 1.23 0.85
N SER A 201 -15.99 0.81 1.91
CA SER A 201 -15.42 0.01 3.00
C SER A 201 -14.93 -1.36 2.54
N GLY A 202 -15.58 -1.96 1.54
CA GLY A 202 -15.22 -3.26 0.96
C GLY A 202 -13.82 -3.24 0.40
N ILE A 203 -13.57 -2.43 -0.63
CA ILE A 203 -12.25 -2.32 -1.25
C ILE A 203 -11.18 -1.86 -0.24
N SER A 204 -11.51 -0.92 0.66
CA SER A 204 -10.56 -0.39 1.65
C SER A 204 -10.10 -1.49 2.62
N THR A 205 -11.04 -2.20 3.22
CA THR A 205 -10.74 -3.27 4.19
C THR A 205 -10.04 -4.44 3.54
N TYR A 206 -10.50 -4.85 2.34
CA TYR A 206 -9.83 -5.88 1.56
C TYR A 206 -8.36 -5.52 1.29
N THR A 207 -8.07 -4.30 0.87
CA THR A 207 -6.71 -3.89 0.54
C THR A 207 -5.78 -3.97 1.78
N LEU A 208 -6.27 -3.61 2.98
CA LEU A 208 -5.51 -3.79 4.22
C LEU A 208 -5.29 -5.29 4.55
N LEU A 209 -6.32 -6.12 4.38
CA LEU A 209 -6.20 -7.58 4.59
C LEU A 209 -5.22 -8.20 3.60
N ALA A 210 -5.27 -7.81 2.32
CA ALA A 210 -4.36 -8.27 1.28
C ALA A 210 -2.91 -7.83 1.54
N ALA A 211 -2.71 -6.60 2.03
CA ALA A 211 -1.39 -6.12 2.45
C ALA A 211 -0.82 -7.01 3.56
N PHE A 212 -1.63 -7.34 4.57
CA PHE A 212 -1.21 -8.25 5.63
C PHE A 212 -0.92 -9.66 5.11
N GLU A 213 -1.80 -10.25 4.28
CA GLU A 213 -1.57 -11.60 3.72
C GLU A 213 -0.28 -11.69 2.91
N GLN A 214 0.09 -10.61 2.23
CA GLN A 214 1.24 -10.60 1.33
C GLN A 214 2.54 -10.22 2.04
N PHE A 215 2.48 -9.41 3.11
CA PHE A 215 3.64 -8.91 3.85
C PHE A 215 3.48 -9.10 5.37
N PRO A 216 3.17 -10.33 5.85
CA PRO A 216 2.83 -10.55 7.25
C PRO A 216 3.97 -10.17 8.20
N ASP A 217 5.22 -10.44 7.84
CA ASP A 217 6.38 -10.15 8.69
C ASP A 217 6.65 -8.65 8.85
N TYR A 218 6.30 -7.85 7.84
CA TYR A 218 6.34 -6.39 7.93
C TYR A 218 5.36 -5.87 8.99
N PHE A 219 4.10 -6.31 8.92
CA PHE A 219 3.04 -5.83 9.79
C PHE A 219 3.06 -6.41 11.21
N ARG A 220 3.55 -7.65 11.40
CA ARG A 220 3.73 -8.24 12.74
C ARG A 220 4.75 -7.48 13.59
N LYS A 221 5.71 -6.81 12.97
CA LYS A 221 6.74 -6.00 13.64
C LYS A 221 6.31 -4.55 13.88
N GLN A 222 5.15 -4.15 13.37
CA GLN A 222 4.66 -2.79 13.46
C GLN A 222 3.89 -2.57 14.75
N ASN A 223 4.15 -1.43 15.42
CA ASN A 223 3.41 -0.96 16.59
C ASN A 223 2.82 0.42 16.26
N LEU A 224 1.50 0.50 16.18
CA LEU A 224 0.77 1.72 15.86
C LEU A 224 0.27 2.46 17.10
N ASN A 225 0.51 1.95 18.30
CA ASN A 225 -0.01 2.51 19.54
C ASN A 225 -1.55 2.64 19.51
N LEU A 226 -2.24 1.59 19.05
CA LEU A 226 -3.70 1.50 19.12
C LEU A 226 -4.14 1.07 20.53
N PRO A 227 -5.40 1.30 20.91
CA PRO A 227 -5.94 0.74 22.16
C PRO A 227 -5.81 -0.79 22.27
N GLU A 228 -5.83 -1.48 21.13
CA GLU A 228 -5.74 -2.94 21.00
C GLU A 228 -4.30 -3.47 20.87
N THR A 229 -3.30 -2.61 20.69
CA THR A 229 -1.91 -3.04 20.53
C THR A 229 -1.47 -3.98 21.65
N GLY A 230 -0.92 -5.13 21.29
CA GLY A 230 -0.46 -6.16 22.24
C GLY A 230 -1.50 -7.21 22.60
N ASN A 231 -2.69 -7.22 21.99
CA ASN A 231 -3.76 -8.22 22.24
C ASN A 231 -3.55 -9.56 21.50
N GLY A 232 -2.40 -9.75 20.86
CA GLY A 232 -2.08 -10.96 20.09
C GLY A 232 -2.47 -10.90 18.61
N LEU A 233 -3.09 -9.79 18.16
CA LEU A 233 -3.32 -9.49 16.76
C LEU A 233 -2.35 -8.41 16.30
N PRO A 234 -1.80 -8.48 15.07
CA PRO A 234 -1.14 -7.35 14.41
C PRO A 234 -2.05 -6.13 14.32
N ASP A 235 -1.50 -4.93 14.50
CA ASP A 235 -2.30 -3.70 14.57
C ASP A 235 -3.10 -3.42 13.28
N ILE A 236 -2.58 -3.76 12.11
CA ILE A 236 -3.35 -3.67 10.85
C ILE A 236 -4.62 -4.53 10.89
N LEU A 237 -4.58 -5.71 11.52
CA LEU A 237 -5.75 -6.58 11.68
C LEU A 237 -6.71 -6.05 12.74
N ASN A 238 -6.20 -5.42 13.81
CA ASN A 238 -7.04 -4.71 14.78
C ASN A 238 -7.82 -3.58 14.10
N GLU A 239 -7.15 -2.82 13.22
CA GLU A 239 -7.77 -1.72 12.49
C GLU A 239 -8.80 -2.21 11.47
N ALA A 240 -8.45 -3.23 10.66
CA ALA A 240 -9.38 -3.85 9.74
C ALA A 240 -10.62 -4.43 10.46
N LEU A 241 -10.42 -5.07 11.62
CA LEU A 241 -11.50 -5.65 12.42
C LEU A 241 -12.48 -4.58 12.95
N TRP A 242 -12.00 -3.36 13.25
CA TRP A 242 -12.86 -2.25 13.64
C TRP A 242 -13.93 -1.96 12.58
N ASN A 243 -13.56 -1.99 11.30
CA ASN A 243 -14.51 -1.78 10.20
C ASN A 243 -15.32 -3.03 9.85
N LEU A 244 -14.73 -4.22 9.91
CA LEU A 244 -15.42 -5.49 9.69
C LEU A 244 -16.57 -5.70 10.70
N ASP A 245 -16.36 -5.33 11.96
CA ASP A 245 -17.39 -5.41 12.98
C ASP A 245 -18.58 -4.51 12.65
N TRP A 246 -18.36 -3.31 12.12
CA TRP A 246 -19.42 -2.46 11.59
C TRP A 246 -20.08 -3.07 10.35
N MET A 247 -19.31 -3.52 9.38
CA MET A 247 -19.85 -4.13 8.15
C MET A 247 -20.79 -5.29 8.47
N LEU A 248 -20.44 -6.13 9.45
CA LEU A 248 -21.33 -7.23 9.91
C LEU A 248 -22.68 -6.75 10.39
N THR A 249 -22.79 -5.54 10.95
CA THR A 249 -24.07 -4.97 11.38
C THR A 249 -24.93 -4.48 10.22
N MET A 250 -24.33 -4.24 9.06
CA MET A 250 -25.01 -3.80 7.84
C MET A 250 -25.70 -4.94 7.10
N GLN A 251 -25.47 -6.19 7.49
CA GLN A 251 -26.20 -7.33 6.94
C GLN A 251 -27.54 -7.53 7.65
N ASP A 252 -28.61 -7.67 6.88
CA ASP A 252 -29.93 -8.02 7.45
C ASP A 252 -29.95 -9.52 7.77
N PRO A 253 -30.10 -9.92 9.04
CA PRO A 253 -30.10 -11.33 9.42
C PRO A 253 -31.33 -12.11 8.91
N ASN A 254 -32.38 -11.43 8.42
CA ASN A 254 -33.60 -12.09 7.96
C ASN A 254 -33.45 -12.64 6.53
N ASP A 255 -32.66 -11.99 5.67
CA ASP A 255 -32.52 -12.39 4.28
C ASP A 255 -31.07 -12.46 3.79
N GLY A 256 -30.09 -11.98 4.57
CA GLY A 256 -28.69 -11.95 4.22
C GLY A 256 -28.25 -10.78 3.35
N GLY A 257 -29.18 -9.94 2.88
CA GLY A 257 -28.88 -8.74 2.09
C GLY A 257 -28.20 -7.66 2.90
N VAL A 258 -27.44 -6.78 2.22
CA VAL A 258 -26.61 -5.78 2.88
C VAL A 258 -27.09 -4.36 2.56
N TYR A 259 -27.32 -3.55 3.59
CA TYR A 259 -27.65 -2.14 3.43
C TYR A 259 -26.47 -1.39 2.79
N HIS A 260 -26.76 -0.53 1.82
CA HIS A 260 -25.73 0.13 1.00
C HIS A 260 -24.85 1.09 1.82
N LYS A 261 -25.46 1.86 2.71
CA LYS A 261 -24.77 2.82 3.59
C LYS A 261 -25.52 3.09 4.89
N LEU A 262 -24.79 3.61 5.85
CA LEU A 262 -25.29 4.24 7.07
C LEU A 262 -25.02 5.74 6.97
N THR A 263 -26.08 6.57 7.01
CA THR A 263 -25.99 7.97 6.60
C THR A 263 -26.95 8.88 7.36
N ASN A 264 -26.58 10.16 7.44
CA ASN A 264 -27.54 11.24 7.66
C ASN A 264 -28.30 11.51 6.34
N LYS A 265 -29.41 12.22 6.38
CA LYS A 265 -30.12 12.65 5.16
C LYS A 265 -29.34 13.72 4.38
N THR A 266 -28.61 14.58 5.08
CA THR A 266 -27.76 15.64 4.53
C THR A 266 -26.37 15.55 5.13
N PHE A 267 -25.38 16.14 4.45
CA PHE A 267 -24.04 16.26 5.04
C PHE A 267 -24.03 17.18 6.26
N ASP A 268 -23.25 16.80 7.29
CA ASP A 268 -22.98 17.67 8.42
C ASP A 268 -22.14 18.87 8.04
N ALA A 269 -22.25 19.94 8.84
CA ALA A 269 -21.35 21.09 8.75
C ALA A 269 -19.89 20.69 9.09
N MET A 270 -18.94 21.63 8.88
CA MET A 270 -17.54 21.48 9.30
C MET A 270 -17.42 21.62 10.84
N VAL A 271 -17.81 20.58 11.56
CA VAL A 271 -17.81 20.48 13.01
C VAL A 271 -17.19 19.17 13.45
N MET A 272 -16.80 19.04 14.73
CA MET A 272 -16.29 17.79 15.28
C MET A 272 -17.37 16.70 15.34
N PRO A 273 -17.00 15.40 15.33
CA PRO A 273 -17.98 14.30 15.29
C PRO A 273 -19.01 14.30 16.44
N ASP A 274 -18.61 14.70 17.64
CA ASP A 274 -19.50 14.81 18.81
C ASP A 274 -20.53 15.95 18.67
N GLN A 275 -20.24 16.95 17.86
CA GLN A 275 -21.14 18.06 17.57
C GLN A 275 -22.11 17.74 16.43
N ALA A 276 -21.77 16.79 15.57
CA ALA A 276 -22.57 16.35 14.42
C ALA A 276 -23.71 15.37 14.81
N MET A 277 -23.75 14.85 16.04
CA MET A 277 -24.68 13.79 16.49
C MET A 277 -26.15 14.22 16.67
N ARG A 278 -26.56 15.37 16.19
CA ARG A 278 -27.91 15.93 16.47
C ARG A 278 -29.00 15.41 15.53
N ALA A 279 -28.63 14.87 14.37
CA ALA A 279 -29.58 14.35 13.38
C ALA A 279 -29.67 12.83 13.46
N PRO A 280 -30.87 12.24 13.22
CA PRO A 280 -31.00 10.78 13.10
C PRO A 280 -30.13 10.23 11.95
N ARG A 281 -29.61 9.02 12.16
CA ARG A 281 -28.90 8.26 11.12
C ARG A 281 -29.72 7.09 10.64
N TYR A 282 -29.51 6.72 9.40
CA TYR A 282 -30.33 5.73 8.71
C TYR A 282 -29.47 4.69 7.98
N VAL A 283 -29.92 3.44 7.97
CA VAL A 283 -29.58 2.51 6.93
C VAL A 283 -30.58 2.68 5.78
N VAL A 284 -30.09 2.71 4.56
CA VAL A 284 -30.90 2.89 3.34
C VAL A 284 -30.92 1.60 2.50
N GLN A 285 -31.60 1.61 1.37
CA GLN A 285 -31.77 0.50 0.47
C GLN A 285 -30.58 -0.48 0.46
N LYS A 286 -30.86 -1.78 0.45
CA LYS A 286 -29.87 -2.82 0.11
C LYS A 286 -29.51 -2.73 -1.35
N SER A 287 -28.29 -3.15 -1.73
CA SER A 287 -27.87 -3.20 -3.11
C SER A 287 -27.03 -4.44 -3.41
N THR A 288 -27.02 -4.83 -4.68
CA THR A 288 -26.23 -5.97 -5.14
C THR A 288 -24.74 -5.70 -4.98
N ALA A 289 -24.26 -4.50 -5.34
CA ALA A 289 -22.87 -4.11 -5.13
C ALA A 289 -22.46 -4.24 -3.66
N ALA A 290 -23.20 -3.62 -2.72
CA ALA A 290 -22.90 -3.71 -1.29
C ALA A 290 -22.91 -5.16 -0.77
N ALA A 291 -23.82 -6.01 -1.24
CA ALA A 291 -23.87 -7.41 -0.84
C ALA A 291 -22.65 -8.20 -1.35
N LEU A 292 -22.20 -7.94 -2.58
CA LEU A 292 -21.06 -8.64 -3.18
C LEU A 292 -19.73 -8.15 -2.63
N ASP A 293 -19.54 -6.86 -2.46
CA ASP A 293 -18.33 -6.29 -1.82
C ASP A 293 -18.19 -6.74 -0.36
N PHE A 294 -19.32 -6.79 0.35
CA PHE A 294 -19.36 -7.39 1.67
C PHE A 294 -18.98 -8.88 1.63
N ALA A 295 -19.53 -9.67 0.69
CA ALA A 295 -19.23 -11.09 0.57
C ALA A 295 -17.75 -11.33 0.29
N ALA A 296 -17.15 -10.57 -0.63
CA ALA A 296 -15.73 -10.65 -0.95
C ALA A 296 -14.85 -10.31 0.27
N THR A 297 -15.16 -9.20 0.94
CA THR A 297 -14.39 -8.73 2.09
C THR A 297 -14.49 -9.70 3.27
N MET A 298 -15.69 -10.23 3.57
CA MET A 298 -15.89 -11.20 4.65
C MET A 298 -15.26 -12.56 4.35
N ALA A 299 -15.26 -13.02 3.09
CA ALA A 299 -14.55 -14.23 2.68
C ALA A 299 -13.03 -14.09 2.85
N THR A 300 -12.47 -12.96 2.45
CA THR A 300 -11.05 -12.61 2.68
C THR A 300 -10.74 -12.57 4.17
N ALA A 301 -11.55 -11.87 4.95
CA ALA A 301 -11.37 -11.76 6.41
C ALA A 301 -11.47 -13.14 7.10
N SER A 302 -12.42 -13.98 6.71
CA SER A 302 -12.52 -15.36 7.22
C SER A 302 -11.21 -16.12 7.05
N ARG A 303 -10.60 -16.04 5.87
CA ARG A 303 -9.31 -16.69 5.56
C ARG A 303 -8.18 -16.14 6.42
N VAL A 304 -8.07 -14.82 6.53
CA VAL A 304 -7.01 -14.15 7.31
C VAL A 304 -7.13 -14.45 8.80
N PHE A 305 -8.33 -14.30 9.37
CA PHE A 305 -8.57 -14.49 10.80
C PHE A 305 -8.57 -15.96 11.24
N LYS A 306 -8.57 -16.92 10.31
CA LYS A 306 -8.45 -18.35 10.63
C LYS A 306 -7.16 -18.67 11.41
N ALA A 307 -6.09 -17.93 11.14
CA ALA A 307 -4.82 -18.07 11.87
C ALA A 307 -4.88 -17.52 13.31
N TYR A 308 -5.95 -16.79 13.67
CA TYR A 308 -6.13 -16.12 14.95
C TYR A 308 -7.35 -16.65 15.73
N GLU A 309 -7.69 -17.93 15.53
CA GLU A 309 -8.85 -18.57 16.18
C GLU A 309 -8.76 -18.54 17.70
N GLN A 310 -7.55 -18.61 18.27
CA GLN A 310 -7.34 -18.53 19.73
C GLN A 310 -7.66 -17.12 20.28
N GLN A 311 -7.29 -16.08 19.54
CA GLN A 311 -7.54 -14.67 19.93
C GLN A 311 -8.98 -14.23 19.64
N ARG A 312 -9.62 -14.85 18.63
CA ARG A 312 -10.97 -14.53 18.15
C ARG A 312 -11.78 -15.79 17.83
N PRO A 313 -12.19 -16.56 18.84
CA PRO A 313 -12.91 -17.82 18.64
C PRO A 313 -14.19 -17.64 17.81
N GLY A 314 -14.38 -18.47 16.79
CA GLY A 314 -15.56 -18.50 15.92
C GLY A 314 -15.67 -17.34 14.93
N LEU A 315 -14.76 -16.36 14.95
CA LEU A 315 -14.84 -15.18 14.08
C LEU A 315 -14.72 -15.57 12.59
N SER A 316 -13.76 -16.41 12.25
CA SER A 316 -13.54 -16.90 10.88
C SER A 316 -14.80 -17.57 10.32
N ALA A 317 -15.41 -18.48 11.07
CA ALA A 317 -16.62 -19.17 10.66
C ALA A 317 -17.81 -18.22 10.49
N ARG A 318 -17.98 -17.27 11.42
CA ARG A 318 -19.05 -16.24 11.34
C ARG A 318 -18.92 -15.38 10.08
N MET A 319 -17.70 -14.95 9.74
CA MET A 319 -17.45 -14.14 8.54
C MET A 319 -17.73 -14.93 7.26
N LEU A 320 -17.33 -16.20 7.19
CA LEU A 320 -17.65 -17.05 6.02
C LEU A 320 -19.15 -17.25 5.85
N ALA A 321 -19.86 -17.53 6.94
CA ALA A 321 -21.31 -17.68 6.89
C ALA A 321 -22.01 -16.40 6.43
N ALA A 322 -21.55 -15.23 6.88
CA ALA A 322 -22.05 -13.94 6.44
C ALA A 322 -21.77 -13.69 4.94
N ALA A 323 -20.57 -14.03 4.47
CA ALA A 323 -20.19 -13.94 3.05
C ALA A 323 -21.09 -14.81 2.16
N GLU A 324 -21.30 -16.08 2.53
CA GLU A 324 -22.16 -17.00 1.78
C GLU A 324 -23.63 -16.57 1.80
N ALA A 325 -24.11 -15.96 2.88
CA ALA A 325 -25.48 -15.42 2.95
C ALA A 325 -25.66 -14.21 2.04
N ALA A 326 -24.70 -13.28 2.02
CA ALA A 326 -24.73 -12.10 1.14
C ALA A 326 -24.63 -12.50 -0.34
N TRP A 327 -23.76 -13.45 -0.66
CA TRP A 327 -23.68 -14.04 -2.01
C TRP A 327 -25.02 -14.60 -2.49
N LYS A 328 -25.68 -15.42 -1.66
CA LYS A 328 -26.99 -16.00 -1.99
C LYS A 328 -28.06 -14.93 -2.19
N TRP A 329 -28.02 -13.87 -1.38
CA TRP A 329 -28.94 -12.75 -1.57
C TRP A 329 -28.67 -12.05 -2.90
N ALA A 330 -27.41 -11.81 -3.27
CA ALA A 330 -27.03 -11.19 -4.52
C ALA A 330 -27.43 -12.06 -5.74
N GLU A 331 -27.25 -13.40 -5.69
CA GLU A 331 -27.72 -14.31 -6.73
C GLU A 331 -29.25 -14.22 -6.93
N ALA A 332 -30.03 -14.08 -5.85
CA ALA A 332 -31.46 -13.90 -5.90
C ALA A 332 -31.88 -12.47 -6.31
N ASN A 333 -31.00 -11.50 -6.19
CA ASN A 333 -31.22 -10.07 -6.45
C ASN A 333 -30.08 -9.49 -7.30
N PRO A 334 -29.87 -9.97 -8.56
CA PRO A 334 -28.61 -9.72 -9.29
C PRO A 334 -28.47 -8.30 -9.88
N SER A 335 -29.50 -7.45 -9.78
CA SER A 335 -29.51 -6.12 -10.39
C SER A 335 -30.22 -5.06 -9.55
N VAL A 336 -30.09 -5.14 -8.24
CA VAL A 336 -30.59 -4.09 -7.33
C VAL A 336 -29.54 -2.98 -7.27
N HIS A 337 -29.61 -2.06 -8.23
CA HIS A 337 -28.74 -0.89 -8.29
C HIS A 337 -29.15 0.13 -7.23
N PHE A 338 -28.16 0.73 -6.58
CA PHE A 338 -28.41 1.77 -5.60
C PHE A 338 -28.65 3.13 -6.25
N ARG A 339 -29.60 3.87 -5.70
CA ARG A 339 -29.81 5.29 -5.92
C ARG A 339 -30.23 5.93 -4.61
N ASN A 340 -29.75 7.13 -4.36
CA ASN A 340 -30.18 7.89 -3.19
C ASN A 340 -31.71 8.07 -3.19
N PRO A 341 -32.37 7.78 -2.05
CA PRO A 341 -33.76 8.21 -1.87
C PRO A 341 -33.88 9.74 -2.04
N PRO A 342 -35.05 10.28 -2.44
CA PRO A 342 -35.19 11.71 -2.74
C PRO A 342 -34.85 12.66 -1.61
N ASP A 343 -34.92 12.18 -0.37
CA ASP A 343 -34.65 12.94 0.85
C ASP A 343 -33.21 12.70 1.41
N VAL A 344 -32.35 11.95 0.68
CA VAL A 344 -30.96 11.70 1.05
C VAL A 344 -30.04 12.27 -0.02
N VAL A 345 -29.18 13.21 0.34
CA VAL A 345 -28.28 13.93 -0.59
C VAL A 345 -26.79 13.72 -0.29
N THR A 346 -26.45 12.74 0.55
CA THR A 346 -25.06 12.34 0.82
C THR A 346 -24.48 11.47 -0.28
N GLY A 347 -23.19 11.10 -0.24
CA GLY A 347 -22.52 10.30 -1.26
C GLY A 347 -23.34 9.10 -1.73
N GLU A 348 -23.35 8.81 -3.02
CA GLU A 348 -24.17 7.74 -3.58
C GLU A 348 -23.41 6.42 -3.71
N TYR A 349 -22.20 6.42 -4.24
CA TYR A 349 -21.43 5.21 -4.57
C TYR A 349 -22.27 4.18 -5.37
N GLY A 350 -23.12 4.69 -6.26
CA GLY A 350 -23.98 3.85 -7.11
C GLY A 350 -23.21 3.26 -8.26
N ASP A 351 -23.32 1.94 -8.47
CA ASP A 351 -22.76 1.25 -9.61
C ASP A 351 -23.86 0.69 -10.54
N GLN A 352 -23.60 0.73 -11.84
CA GLN A 352 -24.49 0.21 -12.87
C GLN A 352 -23.91 -1.05 -13.53
N LYS A 353 -22.66 -1.39 -13.25
CA LYS A 353 -21.99 -2.61 -13.69
C LYS A 353 -21.70 -3.45 -12.46
N LEU A 354 -22.17 -4.65 -12.40
CA LEU A 354 -22.07 -5.50 -11.22
C LEU A 354 -21.32 -6.81 -11.51
N ASP A 355 -20.89 -7.00 -12.76
CA ASP A 355 -20.16 -8.22 -13.15
C ASP A 355 -18.81 -8.35 -12.46
N ASP A 356 -18.17 -7.25 -12.15
CA ASP A 356 -16.87 -7.21 -11.47
C ASP A 356 -17.00 -7.49 -9.97
N GLU A 357 -18.06 -7.04 -9.29
CA GLU A 357 -18.33 -7.42 -7.90
C GLU A 357 -18.70 -8.90 -7.80
N PHE A 358 -19.50 -9.42 -8.74
CA PHE A 358 -19.76 -10.86 -8.84
C PHE A 358 -18.46 -11.64 -9.04
N ALA A 359 -17.57 -11.18 -9.92
CA ALA A 359 -16.30 -11.84 -10.17
C ALA A 359 -15.41 -11.83 -8.93
N TRP A 360 -15.32 -10.70 -8.22
CA TRP A 360 -14.49 -10.58 -7.03
C TRP A 360 -15.03 -11.41 -5.87
N ALA A 361 -16.32 -11.32 -5.55
CA ALA A 361 -16.93 -12.12 -4.49
C ALA A 361 -16.81 -13.64 -4.79
N ALA A 362 -17.04 -14.05 -6.04
CA ALA A 362 -16.86 -15.43 -6.45
C ALA A 362 -15.40 -15.90 -6.30
N ALA A 363 -14.42 -15.09 -6.67
CA ALA A 363 -13.00 -15.41 -6.51
C ALA A 363 -12.63 -15.63 -5.03
N GLU A 364 -13.05 -14.74 -4.13
CA GLU A 364 -12.76 -14.84 -2.70
C GLU A 364 -13.44 -16.05 -2.04
N LEU A 365 -14.72 -16.29 -2.38
CA LEU A 365 -15.44 -17.48 -1.91
C LEU A 365 -14.80 -18.77 -2.45
N TYR A 366 -14.34 -18.76 -3.70
CA TYR A 366 -13.59 -19.89 -4.27
C TYR A 366 -12.32 -20.18 -3.49
N ILE A 367 -11.50 -19.14 -3.21
CA ILE A 367 -10.23 -19.30 -2.53
C ILE A 367 -10.42 -19.86 -1.11
N VAL A 368 -11.44 -19.39 -0.38
CA VAL A 368 -11.66 -19.80 1.01
C VAL A 368 -12.37 -21.15 1.14
N THR A 369 -13.27 -21.52 0.19
CA THR A 369 -14.08 -22.75 0.28
C THR A 369 -13.55 -23.91 -0.57
N GLY A 370 -12.77 -23.62 -1.62
CA GLY A 370 -12.36 -24.61 -2.63
C GLY A 370 -13.50 -25.11 -3.53
N LYS A 371 -14.70 -24.52 -3.48
CA LYS A 371 -15.84 -24.93 -4.29
C LYS A 371 -15.72 -24.43 -5.73
N ASP A 372 -15.53 -25.32 -6.68
CA ASP A 372 -15.40 -25.02 -8.12
C ASP A 372 -16.58 -24.25 -8.74
N SER A 373 -17.77 -24.31 -8.11
CA SER A 373 -18.95 -23.54 -8.54
C SER A 373 -18.69 -22.03 -8.51
N TYR A 374 -17.96 -21.53 -7.51
CA TYR A 374 -17.61 -20.11 -7.42
C TYR A 374 -16.61 -19.72 -8.52
N TYR A 375 -15.61 -20.56 -8.84
CA TYR A 375 -14.69 -20.26 -9.93
C TYR A 375 -15.41 -20.15 -11.28
N ARG A 376 -16.41 -21.02 -11.51
CA ARG A 376 -17.27 -20.92 -12.72
C ARG A 376 -18.13 -19.66 -12.70
N ALA A 377 -18.66 -19.27 -11.53
CA ALA A 377 -19.46 -18.05 -11.38
C ALA A 377 -18.65 -16.77 -11.66
N MET A 378 -17.35 -16.79 -11.38
CA MET A 378 -16.43 -15.68 -11.70
C MET A 378 -16.35 -15.43 -13.23
N LYS A 379 -16.60 -16.43 -14.09
CA LYS A 379 -16.45 -16.37 -15.56
C LYS A 379 -15.04 -15.89 -15.97
N PRO A 380 -13.95 -16.57 -15.58
CA PRO A 380 -12.57 -16.05 -15.67
C PRO A 380 -12.14 -15.65 -17.08
N GLU A 381 -12.64 -16.33 -18.13
CA GLU A 381 -12.33 -15.99 -19.53
C GLU A 381 -12.90 -14.62 -19.94
N GLN A 382 -14.03 -14.20 -19.36
CA GLN A 382 -14.72 -12.96 -19.68
C GLN A 382 -14.30 -11.81 -18.77
N THR A 383 -13.80 -12.10 -17.58
CA THR A 383 -13.37 -11.09 -16.57
C THR A 383 -12.04 -10.47 -16.97
N PRO A 384 -11.95 -9.16 -17.23
CA PRO A 384 -10.69 -8.48 -17.51
C PRO A 384 -9.88 -8.29 -16.23
N ALA A 385 -8.56 -8.05 -16.36
CA ALA A 385 -7.76 -7.48 -15.28
C ALA A 385 -7.70 -5.96 -15.47
N THR A 386 -8.16 -5.21 -14.47
CA THR A 386 -8.22 -3.74 -14.48
C THR A 386 -7.47 -3.15 -13.29
N VAL A 387 -7.18 -1.85 -13.32
CA VAL A 387 -6.70 -1.12 -12.16
C VAL A 387 -7.88 -0.94 -11.20
N PRO A 388 -7.78 -1.42 -9.93
CA PRO A 388 -8.94 -1.40 -9.04
C PRO A 388 -9.39 0.02 -8.68
N ALA A 389 -10.70 0.19 -8.57
CA ALA A 389 -11.39 1.34 -7.98
C ALA A 389 -12.64 0.82 -7.27
N TRP A 390 -13.35 1.66 -6.50
CA TRP A 390 -14.60 1.25 -5.86
C TRP A 390 -15.69 0.86 -6.89
N SER A 391 -15.60 1.37 -8.12
CA SER A 391 -16.53 1.13 -9.25
C SER A 391 -15.98 0.15 -10.29
N ASP A 392 -14.84 -0.45 -10.09
CA ASP A 392 -14.27 -1.55 -10.89
C ASP A 392 -13.32 -2.38 -10.01
N VAL A 393 -13.82 -3.48 -9.49
CA VAL A 393 -13.10 -4.36 -8.57
C VAL A 393 -12.50 -5.61 -9.24
N ASN A 394 -12.57 -5.74 -10.56
CA ASN A 394 -12.03 -6.90 -11.30
C ASN A 394 -10.55 -7.19 -10.93
N GLY A 395 -9.73 -6.16 -10.81
CA GLY A 395 -8.32 -6.31 -10.45
C GLY A 395 -8.09 -7.02 -9.13
N LEU A 396 -8.97 -6.84 -8.15
CA LEU A 396 -8.88 -7.46 -6.83
C LEU A 396 -9.08 -8.97 -6.90
N ALA A 397 -10.03 -9.45 -7.73
CA ALA A 397 -10.22 -10.86 -7.98
C ALA A 397 -8.95 -11.53 -8.50
N TRP A 398 -8.33 -10.93 -9.51
CA TRP A 398 -7.09 -11.46 -10.11
C TRP A 398 -5.90 -11.40 -9.16
N MET A 399 -5.80 -10.34 -8.35
CA MET A 399 -4.77 -10.19 -7.32
C MET A 399 -4.84 -11.33 -6.29
N SER A 400 -6.04 -11.64 -5.78
CA SER A 400 -6.24 -12.75 -4.83
C SER A 400 -5.99 -14.11 -5.47
N LEU A 401 -6.48 -14.37 -6.67
CA LEU A 401 -6.21 -15.62 -7.38
C LEU A 401 -4.72 -15.82 -7.64
N ALA A 402 -3.99 -14.77 -8.03
CA ALA A 402 -2.53 -14.82 -8.23
C ALA A 402 -1.78 -15.14 -6.92
N GLN A 403 -2.18 -14.51 -5.81
CA GLN A 403 -1.60 -14.74 -4.48
C GLN A 403 -1.79 -16.20 -4.04
N HIS A 404 -2.96 -16.78 -4.29
CA HIS A 404 -3.32 -18.12 -3.82
C HIS A 404 -3.16 -19.22 -4.87
N ARG A 405 -2.61 -18.91 -6.07
CA ARG A 405 -2.61 -19.80 -7.24
C ARG A 405 -2.06 -21.21 -6.98
N ALA A 406 -1.12 -21.37 -6.06
CA ALA A 406 -0.54 -22.67 -5.72
C ALA A 406 -1.52 -23.62 -5.02
N ARG A 407 -2.52 -23.05 -4.33
CA ARG A 407 -3.49 -23.79 -3.49
C ARG A 407 -4.87 -23.97 -4.17
N LEU A 408 -5.07 -23.36 -5.35
CA LEU A 408 -6.33 -23.46 -6.08
C LEU A 408 -6.57 -24.89 -6.59
N THR A 409 -7.83 -25.27 -6.80
CA THR A 409 -8.17 -26.56 -7.35
C THR A 409 -7.61 -26.75 -8.76
N PRO A 410 -7.58 -27.98 -9.32
CA PRO A 410 -7.13 -28.22 -10.70
C PRO A 410 -7.95 -27.50 -11.76
N LEU A 411 -9.20 -27.09 -11.47
CA LEU A 411 -10.06 -26.34 -12.39
C LEU A 411 -9.49 -24.95 -12.72
N ALA A 412 -8.77 -24.31 -11.80
CA ALA A 412 -8.26 -22.97 -12.01
C ALA A 412 -7.15 -22.95 -13.07
N ASP A 413 -7.34 -22.16 -14.11
CA ASP A 413 -6.29 -21.92 -15.10
C ASP A 413 -5.21 -20.97 -14.57
N ARG A 414 -4.13 -21.58 -14.07
CA ARG A 414 -2.99 -20.84 -13.50
C ARG A 414 -2.24 -20.03 -14.55
N LYS A 415 -2.31 -20.40 -15.84
CA LYS A 415 -1.67 -19.64 -16.92
C LYS A 415 -2.48 -18.40 -17.21
N LEU A 416 -3.80 -18.51 -17.29
CA LEU A 416 -4.70 -17.37 -17.46
C LEU A 416 -4.53 -16.38 -16.31
N ILE A 417 -4.53 -16.86 -15.05
CA ILE A 417 -4.30 -15.98 -13.87
C ILE A 417 -2.98 -15.21 -14.01
N SER A 418 -1.90 -15.89 -14.36
CA SER A 418 -0.60 -15.25 -14.54
C SER A 418 -0.59 -14.25 -15.70
N SER A 419 -1.20 -14.60 -16.84
CA SER A 419 -1.23 -13.74 -18.03
C SER A 419 -2.08 -12.47 -17.82
N ARG A 420 -3.17 -12.55 -17.04
CA ARG A 420 -4.01 -11.38 -16.71
C ARG A 420 -3.22 -10.34 -15.91
N ILE A 421 -2.50 -10.77 -14.88
CA ILE A 421 -1.69 -9.88 -14.04
C ILE A 421 -0.47 -9.35 -14.83
N ASP A 422 0.30 -10.21 -15.51
CA ASP A 422 1.48 -9.79 -16.26
C ASP A 422 1.11 -8.86 -17.43
N GLY A 423 0.00 -9.13 -18.12
CA GLY A 423 -0.49 -8.27 -19.21
C GLY A 423 -0.85 -6.86 -18.75
N LEU A 424 -1.57 -6.72 -17.62
CA LEU A 424 -1.88 -5.42 -17.05
C LEU A 424 -0.60 -4.71 -16.58
N ALA A 425 0.28 -5.39 -15.84
CA ALA A 425 1.54 -4.82 -15.36
C ALA A 425 2.44 -4.37 -16.52
N ALA A 426 2.53 -5.14 -17.60
CA ALA A 426 3.28 -4.78 -18.80
C ALA A 426 2.74 -3.51 -19.48
N SER A 427 1.40 -3.39 -19.58
CA SER A 427 0.77 -2.19 -20.13
C SER A 427 1.08 -0.94 -19.29
N LEU A 428 0.97 -1.04 -17.96
CA LEU A 428 1.28 0.05 -17.03
C LEU A 428 2.78 0.43 -17.10
N ALA A 429 3.67 -0.56 -17.15
CA ALA A 429 5.11 -0.33 -17.29
C ALA A 429 5.46 0.33 -18.64
N ALA A 430 4.76 -0.01 -19.73
CA ALA A 430 4.95 0.64 -21.03
C ALA A 430 4.53 2.12 -20.96
N THR A 431 3.41 2.45 -20.33
CA THR A 431 2.98 3.83 -20.08
C THR A 431 4.01 4.60 -19.23
N TRP A 432 4.47 3.99 -18.13
CA TRP A 432 5.53 4.56 -17.29
C TRP A 432 6.81 4.87 -18.08
N LYS A 433 7.26 3.95 -18.94
CA LYS A 433 8.47 4.15 -19.79
C LYS A 433 8.34 5.31 -20.75
N SER A 434 7.16 5.52 -21.34
CA SER A 434 6.90 6.58 -22.32
C SER A 434 6.62 7.93 -21.67
N SER A 435 6.25 7.98 -20.38
CA SER A 435 5.94 9.21 -19.67
C SER A 435 7.19 10.03 -19.36
N ALA A 436 7.15 11.34 -19.67
CA ALA A 436 8.20 12.28 -19.31
C ALA A 436 8.41 12.40 -17.80
N TYR A 437 7.35 12.22 -17.00
CA TYR A 437 7.38 12.18 -15.54
C TYR A 437 7.63 10.79 -14.96
N ARG A 438 7.81 9.77 -15.82
CA ARG A 438 7.93 8.39 -15.36
C ARG A 438 6.82 7.99 -14.39
N VAL A 439 5.57 8.16 -14.80
CA VAL A 439 4.37 7.74 -14.07
C VAL A 439 3.46 6.97 -15.02
N ALA A 440 2.75 5.96 -14.53
CA ALA A 440 1.87 5.13 -15.36
C ALA A 440 0.50 5.81 -15.64
N MET A 441 0.37 7.10 -15.33
CA MET A 441 -0.83 7.90 -15.51
C MET A 441 -0.98 8.41 -16.95
N GLN A 442 -2.20 8.35 -17.45
CA GLN A 442 -2.67 8.96 -18.70
C GLN A 442 -3.68 10.09 -18.37
N ASP A 443 -4.00 10.93 -19.34
CA ASP A 443 -4.93 12.06 -19.14
C ASP A 443 -6.29 11.61 -18.54
N LYS A 444 -6.79 10.43 -18.94
CA LYS A 444 -8.04 9.85 -18.44
C LYS A 444 -8.00 9.44 -16.97
N ASP A 445 -6.80 9.29 -16.39
CA ASP A 445 -6.61 8.82 -15.02
C ASP A 445 -6.65 9.97 -14.01
N PHE A 446 -6.65 11.23 -14.48
CA PHE A 446 -6.80 12.43 -13.64
C PHE A 446 -8.29 12.70 -13.33
N VAL A 447 -8.88 11.76 -12.63
CA VAL A 447 -10.26 11.78 -12.13
C VAL A 447 -10.30 12.20 -10.66
N TRP A 448 -11.49 12.32 -10.08
CA TRP A 448 -11.64 12.50 -8.65
C TRP A 448 -11.02 11.29 -7.91
N GLY A 449 -9.99 11.55 -7.07
CA GLY A 449 -9.18 10.51 -6.45
C GLY A 449 -7.99 10.03 -7.30
N SER A 450 -7.45 10.84 -8.22
CA SER A 450 -6.35 10.48 -9.12
C SER A 450 -5.10 9.94 -8.41
N ASN A 451 -4.82 10.40 -7.18
CA ASN A 451 -3.72 9.87 -6.36
C ASN A 451 -3.95 8.41 -5.96
N ALA A 452 -5.20 8.00 -5.74
CA ALA A 452 -5.52 6.59 -5.53
C ALA A 452 -5.36 5.77 -6.82
N VAL A 453 -5.68 6.34 -7.98
CA VAL A 453 -5.46 5.66 -9.27
C VAL A 453 -3.99 5.30 -9.45
N VAL A 454 -3.07 6.25 -9.25
CA VAL A 454 -1.62 5.98 -9.40
C VAL A 454 -1.13 4.93 -8.40
N LEU A 455 -1.65 4.91 -7.19
CA LEU A 455 -1.26 3.91 -6.20
C LEU A 455 -1.90 2.53 -6.46
N ASN A 456 -3.11 2.46 -6.98
CA ASN A 456 -3.71 1.22 -7.44
C ASN A 456 -3.00 0.66 -8.68
N GLN A 457 -2.53 1.52 -9.60
CA GLN A 457 -1.62 1.12 -10.67
C GLN A 457 -0.32 0.53 -10.11
N ALA A 458 0.28 1.19 -9.10
CA ALA A 458 1.48 0.68 -8.41
C ALA A 458 1.21 -0.68 -7.73
N MET A 459 0.06 -0.86 -7.10
CA MET A 459 -0.34 -2.13 -6.50
C MET A 459 -0.38 -3.26 -7.53
N MET A 460 -0.97 -3.03 -8.72
CA MET A 460 -1.01 -4.04 -9.79
C MET A 460 0.38 -4.31 -10.39
N LEU A 461 1.23 -3.30 -10.51
CA LEU A 461 2.65 -3.46 -10.90
C LEU A 461 3.41 -4.34 -9.89
N LEU A 462 3.20 -4.15 -8.60
CA LEU A 462 3.80 -4.97 -7.54
C LEU A 462 3.30 -6.43 -7.59
N GLN A 463 2.04 -6.68 -7.96
CA GLN A 463 1.57 -8.04 -8.23
C GLN A 463 2.32 -8.67 -9.43
N GLY A 464 2.50 -7.91 -10.49
CA GLY A 464 3.30 -8.33 -11.65
C GLY A 464 4.74 -8.65 -11.27
N TYR A 465 5.39 -7.80 -10.47
CA TYR A 465 6.74 -8.03 -9.95
C TYR A 465 6.83 -9.32 -9.12
N ARG A 466 5.92 -9.52 -8.16
CA ARG A 466 5.88 -10.73 -7.32
C ARG A 466 5.67 -12.01 -8.12
N LEU A 467 4.97 -11.89 -9.23
CA LEU A 467 4.68 -13.02 -10.12
C LEU A 467 5.85 -13.38 -11.04
N THR A 468 6.56 -12.37 -11.54
CA THR A 468 7.51 -12.51 -12.66
C THR A 468 8.96 -12.19 -12.31
N GLY A 469 9.21 -11.43 -11.24
CA GLY A 469 10.54 -10.90 -10.89
C GLY A 469 11.04 -9.76 -11.81
N LYS A 470 10.21 -9.24 -12.74
CA LYS A 470 10.61 -8.17 -13.66
C LYS A 470 10.82 -6.86 -12.90
N THR A 471 12.06 -6.46 -12.66
CA THR A 471 12.45 -5.27 -11.90
C THR A 471 11.80 -3.99 -12.41
N GLU A 472 11.50 -3.91 -13.70
CA GLU A 472 10.82 -2.74 -14.27
C GLU A 472 9.44 -2.48 -13.66
N TYR A 473 8.74 -3.52 -13.20
CA TYR A 473 7.45 -3.37 -12.53
C TYR A 473 7.62 -2.79 -11.12
N LEU A 474 8.67 -3.21 -10.40
CA LEU A 474 9.01 -2.64 -9.11
C LEU A 474 9.38 -1.15 -9.24
N ASN A 475 10.20 -0.80 -10.24
CA ASN A 475 10.63 0.57 -10.50
C ASN A 475 9.46 1.47 -10.92
N ALA A 476 8.53 0.96 -11.71
CA ALA A 476 7.32 1.69 -12.10
C ALA A 476 6.39 1.91 -10.90
N ALA A 477 6.26 0.93 -10.00
CA ALA A 477 5.48 1.06 -8.76
C ALA A 477 6.12 2.07 -7.80
N GLN A 478 7.45 2.01 -7.61
CA GLN A 478 8.22 3.01 -6.85
C GLN A 478 7.95 4.41 -7.38
N SER A 479 7.97 4.56 -8.69
CA SER A 479 7.74 5.82 -9.38
C SER A 479 6.33 6.40 -9.15
N GLY A 480 5.32 5.54 -8.94
CA GLY A 480 3.97 5.94 -8.54
C GLY A 480 3.94 6.53 -7.12
N LEU A 481 4.66 5.93 -6.18
CA LEU A 481 4.78 6.49 -4.83
C LEU A 481 5.57 7.80 -4.83
N ASP A 482 6.65 7.91 -5.63
CA ASP A 482 7.42 9.14 -5.76
C ASP A 482 6.56 10.30 -6.28
N TYR A 483 5.65 10.02 -7.22
CA TYR A 483 4.69 11.00 -7.71
C TYR A 483 3.81 11.53 -6.57
N VAL A 484 3.26 10.67 -5.75
CA VAL A 484 2.41 11.06 -4.61
C VAL A 484 3.19 11.88 -3.57
N LEU A 485 4.47 11.60 -3.39
CA LEU A 485 5.33 12.23 -2.39
C LEU A 485 6.12 13.47 -2.89
N GLY A 486 5.72 14.05 -4.03
CA GLY A 486 6.26 15.34 -4.48
C GLY A 486 6.89 15.38 -5.87
N ARG A 487 7.19 14.25 -6.49
CA ARG A 487 7.70 14.21 -7.88
C ARG A 487 6.56 14.33 -8.90
N ASN A 488 5.73 15.34 -8.73
CA ASN A 488 4.56 15.63 -9.55
C ASN A 488 4.56 17.11 -10.01
N ALA A 489 3.65 17.45 -10.92
CA ALA A 489 3.61 18.78 -11.55
C ALA A 489 3.26 19.93 -10.58
N THR A 490 2.70 19.63 -9.42
CA THR A 490 2.35 20.62 -8.39
C THR A 490 3.40 20.77 -7.30
N ALA A 491 4.37 19.85 -7.25
CA ALA A 491 5.41 19.74 -6.19
C ALA A 491 4.84 19.56 -4.77
N TYR A 492 3.58 19.15 -4.62
CA TYR A 492 3.01 18.79 -3.31
C TYR A 492 3.35 17.33 -2.96
N SER A 493 3.64 17.07 -1.68
CA SER A 493 3.38 15.77 -1.10
C SER A 493 1.88 15.67 -0.81
N PHE A 494 1.19 14.77 -1.50
CA PHE A 494 -0.25 14.62 -1.36
C PHE A 494 -0.67 13.83 -0.11
N VAL A 495 0.24 13.65 0.85
CA VAL A 495 -0.04 13.00 2.12
C VAL A 495 0.08 14.00 3.26
N THR A 496 -1.00 14.19 4.03
CA THR A 496 -1.03 15.15 5.15
C THR A 496 0.06 14.84 6.18
N GLY A 497 0.81 15.87 6.59
CA GLY A 497 1.88 15.75 7.58
C GLY A 497 3.15 15.02 7.11
N ILE A 498 3.28 14.67 5.82
CA ILE A 498 4.42 13.95 5.25
C ILE A 498 5.07 14.76 4.13
N GLY A 499 6.39 14.92 4.19
CA GLY A 499 7.18 15.68 3.22
C GLY A 499 7.39 17.14 3.63
N ALA A 500 8.11 17.90 2.81
CA ALA A 500 8.41 19.30 3.06
C ALA A 500 7.26 20.25 2.67
N ARG A 501 6.43 19.84 1.71
CA ARG A 501 5.28 20.60 1.19
C ARG A 501 4.02 19.71 1.18
N PRO A 502 3.52 19.28 2.37
CA PRO A 502 2.32 18.44 2.44
C PRO A 502 1.06 19.24 2.15
N ALA A 503 -0.04 18.54 1.81
CA ALA A 503 -1.37 19.11 1.82
C ALA A 503 -1.72 19.60 3.25
N LEU A 504 -2.10 20.87 3.39
CA LEU A 504 -2.35 21.54 4.68
C LEU A 504 -3.83 21.75 4.98
N HIS A 505 -4.67 21.84 3.96
CA HIS A 505 -6.08 22.20 4.10
C HIS A 505 -7.01 21.16 3.47
N PRO A 506 -6.92 19.86 3.88
CA PRO A 506 -7.75 18.81 3.28
C PRO A 506 -9.23 19.08 3.55
N HIS A 507 -10.11 18.71 2.62
CA HIS A 507 -11.55 18.66 2.84
C HIS A 507 -11.87 17.48 3.79
N HIS A 508 -11.65 17.72 5.08
CA HIS A 508 -11.82 16.73 6.15
C HIS A 508 -12.34 17.43 7.42
N ARG A 509 -13.56 17.10 7.82
CA ARG A 509 -14.24 17.79 8.94
C ARG A 509 -13.43 17.81 10.22
N PRO A 510 -12.88 16.69 10.74
CA PRO A 510 -12.05 16.74 11.94
C PRO A 510 -10.86 17.68 11.82
N SER A 511 -10.09 17.60 10.72
CA SER A 511 -8.91 18.47 10.50
C SER A 511 -9.26 19.96 10.43
N GLN A 512 -10.49 20.30 10.04
CA GLN A 512 -10.96 21.68 9.99
C GLN A 512 -11.48 22.19 11.34
N ALA A 513 -12.02 21.28 12.17
CA ALA A 513 -12.79 21.66 13.35
C ALA A 513 -12.06 21.44 14.69
N ASP A 514 -10.96 20.69 14.73
CA ASP A 514 -10.26 20.26 15.95
C ASP A 514 -9.38 21.35 16.59
N LYS A 515 -9.23 22.50 15.93
CA LYS A 515 -8.38 23.63 16.38
C LYS A 515 -6.89 23.31 16.44
N VAL A 516 -6.44 22.23 15.83
CA VAL A 516 -5.05 21.90 15.62
C VAL A 516 -4.63 22.53 14.28
N GLU A 517 -3.53 23.26 14.25
CA GLU A 517 -3.08 23.95 13.03
C GLU A 517 -2.74 22.95 11.91
N ALA A 518 -2.04 21.86 12.26
CA ALA A 518 -1.72 20.80 11.31
C ALA A 518 -2.91 19.86 11.12
N PRO A 519 -3.27 19.46 9.88
CA PRO A 519 -4.34 18.49 9.66
C PRO A 519 -3.99 17.12 10.24
N VAL A 520 -5.01 16.27 10.44
CA VAL A 520 -4.80 14.87 10.84
C VAL A 520 -3.80 14.22 9.88
N PRO A 521 -2.67 13.67 10.38
CA PRO A 521 -1.59 13.20 9.50
C PRO A 521 -1.87 11.82 8.89
N GLY A 522 -1.23 11.56 7.74
CA GLY A 522 -1.24 10.25 7.10
C GLY A 522 -2.38 10.01 6.12
N PHE A 523 -3.23 11.00 5.86
CA PHE A 523 -4.26 10.91 4.81
C PHE A 523 -3.71 11.26 3.44
N LEU A 524 -4.04 10.44 2.44
CA LEU A 524 -3.87 10.77 1.04
C LEU A 524 -5.03 11.65 0.57
N VAL A 525 -4.72 12.84 0.05
CA VAL A 525 -5.73 13.69 -0.59
C VAL A 525 -5.99 13.26 -2.04
N GLY A 526 -7.15 13.64 -2.59
CA GLY A 526 -7.66 13.18 -3.89
C GLY A 526 -6.69 13.38 -5.06
N GLY A 527 -6.01 14.50 -5.12
CA GLY A 527 -5.03 14.81 -6.17
C GLY A 527 -5.60 15.59 -7.36
N PRO A 528 -4.72 15.97 -8.30
CA PRO A 528 -5.10 16.77 -9.46
C PRO A 528 -6.16 16.09 -10.33
N GLN A 529 -7.15 16.86 -10.77
CA GLN A 529 -8.18 16.38 -11.71
C GLN A 529 -8.79 17.52 -12.53
N ALA A 530 -9.04 17.27 -13.81
CA ALA A 530 -9.48 18.32 -14.73
C ALA A 530 -10.95 18.74 -14.57
N GLY A 531 -11.77 17.95 -13.87
CA GLY A 531 -13.21 18.21 -13.74
C GLY A 531 -13.57 19.42 -12.90
N GLN A 532 -12.79 19.73 -11.85
CA GLN A 532 -12.97 20.89 -10.97
C GLN A 532 -14.44 21.07 -10.55
N GLN A 533 -15.10 20.02 -10.08
CA GLN A 533 -16.55 20.01 -9.81
C GLN A 533 -16.97 21.02 -8.74
N ASP A 534 -16.05 21.41 -7.87
CA ASP A 534 -16.23 22.35 -6.76
C ASP A 534 -15.86 23.81 -7.11
N LYS A 535 -15.39 24.11 -8.32
CA LYS A 535 -14.90 25.43 -8.72
C LYS A 535 -15.88 26.58 -8.53
N ALA A 536 -17.19 26.28 -8.51
CA ALA A 536 -18.21 27.31 -8.28
C ALA A 536 -18.25 27.80 -6.83
N ASN A 537 -17.73 27.01 -5.88
CA ASN A 537 -17.78 27.26 -4.43
C ASN A 537 -16.39 27.47 -3.81
N CYS A 538 -15.33 27.42 -4.62
CA CYS A 538 -13.95 27.54 -4.20
C CYS A 538 -13.24 28.72 -4.84
N PRO A 539 -12.10 29.18 -4.30
CA PRO A 539 -11.17 30.04 -5.02
C PRO A 539 -10.78 29.41 -6.37
N PRO A 540 -10.37 30.24 -7.35
CA PRO A 540 -9.93 29.72 -8.64
C PRO A 540 -8.79 28.68 -8.47
N TYR A 541 -8.88 27.57 -9.20
CA TYR A 541 -7.77 26.62 -9.30
C TYR A 541 -6.56 27.29 -9.95
N PRO A 542 -5.33 27.03 -9.48
CA PRO A 542 -4.13 27.67 -10.03
C PRO A 542 -3.86 27.26 -11.48
N ALA A 543 -4.38 26.13 -11.93
CA ALA A 543 -4.24 25.63 -13.30
C ALA A 543 -5.41 24.71 -13.68
N SER A 544 -5.54 24.44 -15.00
CA SER A 544 -6.64 23.64 -15.56
C SER A 544 -6.21 22.37 -16.28
N LEU A 545 -4.90 22.17 -16.49
CA LEU A 545 -4.41 20.91 -17.11
C LEU A 545 -4.53 19.75 -16.13
N PRO A 546 -4.74 18.52 -16.60
CA PRO A 546 -5.04 17.37 -15.75
C PRO A 546 -4.11 17.21 -14.57
N ALA A 547 -2.79 17.23 -14.78
CA ALA A 547 -1.79 16.97 -13.74
C ALA A 547 -1.48 18.19 -12.84
N THR A 548 -2.00 19.38 -13.16
CA THR A 548 -1.77 20.62 -12.40
C THR A 548 -3.03 21.17 -11.75
N SER A 549 -4.20 20.60 -12.03
CA SER A 549 -5.49 21.04 -11.51
C SER A 549 -5.73 20.54 -10.09
N TYR A 550 -5.04 21.16 -9.13
CA TYR A 550 -5.08 20.85 -7.69
C TYR A 550 -5.22 22.15 -6.89
N LEU A 551 -6.04 22.12 -5.84
CA LEU A 551 -6.28 23.25 -4.96
C LEU A 551 -6.22 22.79 -3.50
N ASP A 552 -5.15 23.16 -2.78
CA ASP A 552 -5.03 22.89 -1.33
C ASP A 552 -5.91 23.88 -0.54
N ASN A 553 -7.20 23.58 -0.50
CA ASN A 553 -8.19 24.37 0.23
C ASN A 553 -9.30 23.46 0.74
N VAL A 554 -9.80 23.74 1.94
CA VAL A 554 -10.87 22.96 2.58
C VAL A 554 -12.17 22.91 1.76
N CYS A 555 -12.44 23.90 0.91
CA CYS A 555 -13.62 23.87 0.03
C CYS A 555 -13.49 22.83 -1.09
N SER A 556 -12.24 22.47 -1.48
CA SER A 556 -12.01 21.60 -2.62
C SER A 556 -12.21 20.12 -2.25
N TYR A 557 -13.47 19.67 -2.31
CA TYR A 557 -13.74 18.24 -2.21
C TYR A 557 -13.27 17.46 -3.46
N ALA A 558 -13.23 18.11 -4.62
CA ALA A 558 -12.89 17.45 -5.87
C ALA A 558 -11.41 17.07 -5.99
N SER A 559 -10.48 17.85 -5.42
CA SER A 559 -9.04 17.56 -5.51
C SER A 559 -8.34 17.38 -4.16
N ASN A 560 -8.94 17.83 -3.06
CA ASN A 560 -8.29 17.87 -1.75
C ASN A 560 -9.07 17.13 -0.63
N GLU A 561 -10.09 16.34 -0.96
CA GLU A 561 -10.76 15.47 -0.02
C GLU A 561 -9.85 14.29 0.36
N VAL A 562 -10.12 13.66 1.49
CA VAL A 562 -9.53 12.39 1.93
C VAL A 562 -10.58 11.29 1.83
N ALA A 563 -10.16 10.05 1.62
CA ALA A 563 -11.08 8.90 1.64
C ALA A 563 -10.36 7.61 2.06
N ILE A 564 -11.10 6.69 2.69
CA ILE A 564 -10.54 5.42 3.17
C ILE A 564 -10.01 4.55 2.03
N ASN A 565 -10.67 4.51 0.89
CA ASN A 565 -10.24 3.73 -0.27
C ASN A 565 -9.03 4.34 -0.99
N TRP A 566 -8.76 5.62 -0.81
CA TRP A 566 -7.55 6.24 -1.34
C TRP A 566 -6.35 5.95 -0.45
N ASN A 567 -6.57 5.89 0.85
CA ASN A 567 -5.52 5.61 1.84
C ASN A 567 -5.08 4.14 1.83
N ALA A 568 -5.96 3.21 1.47
CA ALA A 568 -5.67 1.78 1.47
C ALA A 568 -4.52 1.38 0.53
N PRO A 569 -4.48 1.80 -0.74
CA PRO A 569 -3.33 1.51 -1.60
C PRO A 569 -2.04 2.23 -1.15
N LEU A 570 -2.11 3.37 -0.43
CA LEU A 570 -0.93 4.00 0.18
C LEU A 570 -0.30 3.08 1.23
N VAL A 571 -1.13 2.48 2.11
CA VAL A 571 -0.68 1.48 3.09
C VAL A 571 -0.06 0.27 2.38
N TYR A 572 -0.74 -0.25 1.36
CA TYR A 572 -0.25 -1.42 0.64
C TYR A 572 1.09 -1.15 -0.05
N VAL A 573 1.18 -0.08 -0.86
CA VAL A 573 2.34 0.22 -1.71
C VAL A 573 3.56 0.57 -0.86
N SER A 574 3.41 1.37 0.21
CA SER A 574 4.53 1.73 1.08
C SER A 574 5.13 0.52 1.81
N ALA A 575 4.27 -0.40 2.31
CA ALA A 575 4.74 -1.65 2.92
C ALA A 575 5.40 -2.59 1.90
N ALA A 576 4.80 -2.71 0.71
CA ALA A 576 5.31 -3.57 -0.35
C ALA A 576 6.69 -3.12 -0.85
N LEU A 577 6.90 -1.82 -1.04
CA LEU A 577 8.18 -1.27 -1.47
C LEU A 577 9.26 -1.47 -0.41
N ASP A 578 8.97 -1.24 0.88
CA ASP A 578 9.91 -1.54 1.97
C ASP A 578 10.26 -3.05 2.06
N ALA A 579 9.28 -3.93 1.79
CA ALA A 579 9.47 -5.38 1.87
C ALA A 579 10.16 -5.98 0.65
N LEU A 580 9.90 -5.45 -0.56
CA LEU A 580 10.31 -6.03 -1.84
C LEU A 580 11.55 -5.36 -2.45
N THR A 581 11.86 -4.10 -2.07
CA THR A 581 13.09 -3.47 -2.56
C THR A 581 14.31 -4.24 -2.06
N PRO A 582 15.23 -4.64 -2.93
CA PRO A 582 16.43 -5.38 -2.53
C PRO A 582 17.19 -4.63 -1.44
N LYS A 583 17.58 -5.34 -0.38
CA LYS A 583 18.44 -4.78 0.67
C LYS A 583 19.89 -5.08 0.37
N LYS A 584 20.78 -4.15 0.71
CA LYS A 584 22.21 -4.46 0.67
C LYS A 584 22.48 -5.56 1.68
N VAL A 585 23.16 -6.59 1.21
CA VAL A 585 23.61 -7.68 2.08
C VAL A 585 24.95 -7.25 2.70
N GLU A 586 24.99 -7.11 4.00
CA GLU A 586 26.23 -6.77 4.71
C GLU A 586 27.11 -8.02 4.83
N LEU A 587 28.31 -7.97 4.25
CA LEU A 587 29.28 -9.09 4.31
C LEU A 587 29.61 -9.50 5.75
N SER A 588 29.69 -8.53 6.66
CA SER A 588 29.90 -8.76 8.09
C SER A 588 28.79 -9.62 8.74
N ALA A 589 27.54 -9.46 8.30
CA ALA A 589 26.43 -10.29 8.75
C ALA A 589 26.58 -11.72 8.26
N LEU A 590 26.96 -11.93 7.00
CA LEU A 590 27.20 -13.27 6.45
C LEU A 590 28.38 -13.96 7.15
N LEU A 591 29.46 -13.26 7.42
CA LEU A 591 30.59 -13.81 8.21
C LEU A 591 30.17 -14.16 9.64
N ARG A 592 29.31 -13.36 10.26
CA ARG A 592 28.77 -13.64 11.59
C ARG A 592 27.94 -14.92 11.59
N GLN A 593 27.14 -15.17 10.51
CA GLN A 593 26.42 -16.43 10.37
C GLN A 593 27.40 -17.61 10.33
N GLU A 594 28.46 -17.54 9.53
CA GLU A 594 29.46 -18.60 9.42
C GLU A 594 30.21 -18.84 10.75
N GLN A 595 30.43 -17.80 11.54
CA GLN A 595 31.07 -17.88 12.86
C GLN A 595 30.16 -18.52 13.93
N LEU A 596 28.87 -18.24 13.89
CA LEU A 596 27.93 -18.72 14.91
C LEU A 596 27.34 -20.09 14.59
N LEU A 597 27.18 -20.44 13.32
CA LEU A 597 26.57 -21.70 12.88
C LEU A 597 27.60 -22.82 12.73
N GLN A 598 28.33 -23.12 13.82
CA GLN A 598 29.38 -24.15 13.87
C GLN A 598 28.98 -25.27 14.82
N PHE A 599 29.35 -26.48 14.47
CA PHE A 599 29.09 -27.72 15.25
C PHE A 599 30.20 -27.97 16.27
N ASP A 600 29.85 -28.58 17.40
CA ASP A 600 30.84 -29.11 18.33
C ASP A 600 31.36 -30.49 17.84
N SER A 601 30.50 -31.28 17.24
CA SER A 601 30.79 -32.53 16.52
C SER A 601 29.80 -32.72 15.38
N PHE A 602 30.11 -33.53 14.39
CA PHE A 602 29.21 -33.82 13.26
C PHE A 602 29.34 -35.28 12.83
N SER A 603 28.24 -36.02 12.89
CA SER A 603 28.12 -37.44 12.50
C SER A 603 27.28 -37.59 11.21
N ASN A 604 27.13 -38.84 10.73
CA ASN A 604 26.24 -39.14 9.61
C ASN A 604 24.75 -38.97 9.99
N ASP A 605 24.41 -39.22 11.27
CA ASP A 605 23.04 -39.03 11.77
C ASP A 605 22.70 -37.55 11.86
N ASP A 606 23.67 -36.67 12.18
CA ASP A 606 23.49 -35.23 12.13
C ASP A 606 23.20 -34.74 10.69
N ALA A 607 23.86 -35.36 9.71
CA ALA A 607 23.62 -35.02 8.30
C ALA A 607 22.19 -35.39 7.87
N LEU A 608 21.70 -36.56 8.29
CA LEU A 608 20.33 -37.01 8.04
C LEU A 608 19.32 -36.08 8.73
N ALA A 609 19.53 -35.76 9.99
CA ALA A 609 18.63 -34.91 10.76
C ALA A 609 18.58 -33.49 10.22
N LEU A 610 19.74 -32.88 9.90
CA LEU A 610 19.83 -31.55 9.30
C LEU A 610 19.15 -31.48 7.93
N GLY A 611 19.41 -32.45 7.06
CA GLY A 611 18.81 -32.55 5.74
C GLY A 611 17.28 -32.69 5.80
N THR A 612 16.79 -33.54 6.70
CA THR A 612 15.36 -33.76 6.95
C THR A 612 14.71 -32.48 7.46
N LEU A 613 15.33 -31.77 8.40
CA LEU A 613 14.84 -30.50 8.95
C LEU A 613 14.75 -29.42 7.86
N ALA A 614 15.73 -29.34 6.97
CA ALA A 614 15.68 -28.39 5.83
C ALA A 614 14.49 -28.68 4.89
N ILE A 615 14.19 -29.97 4.63
CA ILE A 615 13.02 -30.36 3.85
C ILE A 615 11.71 -30.03 4.57
N GLU A 616 11.62 -30.25 5.88
CA GLU A 616 10.42 -29.92 6.67
C GLU A 616 10.18 -28.41 6.70
N LEU A 617 11.22 -27.61 6.87
CA LEU A 617 11.13 -26.15 6.78
C LEU A 617 10.66 -25.70 5.38
N ALA A 618 11.22 -26.28 4.31
CA ALA A 618 10.79 -25.99 2.95
C ALA A 618 9.29 -26.33 2.74
N ARG A 619 8.82 -27.45 3.27
CA ARG A 619 7.40 -27.86 3.23
C ARG A 619 6.51 -26.88 3.99
N SER A 620 6.92 -26.47 5.19
CA SER A 620 6.16 -25.50 5.99
C SER A 620 6.02 -24.13 5.30
N LEU A 621 7.03 -23.76 4.51
CA LEU A 621 7.05 -22.55 3.69
C LEU A 621 6.43 -22.74 2.29
N HIS A 622 5.91 -23.95 1.99
CA HIS A 622 5.37 -24.33 0.67
C HIS A 622 6.38 -24.14 -0.48
N LYS A 623 7.66 -24.35 -0.21
CA LYS A 623 8.74 -24.26 -1.19
C LYS A 623 9.14 -25.66 -1.67
N GLN A 624 9.65 -25.75 -2.90
CA GLN A 624 10.12 -27.01 -3.51
C GLN A 624 11.62 -26.86 -3.80
N VAL A 625 12.43 -27.68 -3.14
CA VAL A 625 13.89 -27.58 -3.18
C VAL A 625 14.54 -28.95 -3.28
N ALA A 626 15.80 -28.98 -3.71
CA ALA A 626 16.70 -30.10 -3.50
C ALA A 626 17.70 -29.73 -2.39
N VAL A 627 17.94 -30.67 -1.47
CA VAL A 627 18.84 -30.50 -0.33
C VAL A 627 19.94 -31.56 -0.39
N ASN A 628 21.16 -31.14 -0.11
CA ASN A 628 22.32 -32.00 -0.05
C ASN A 628 23.20 -31.66 1.16
N VAL A 629 23.73 -32.71 1.83
CA VAL A 629 24.75 -32.56 2.88
C VAL A 629 25.94 -33.45 2.54
N THR A 630 27.14 -32.85 2.51
CA THR A 630 28.39 -33.57 2.24
C THR A 630 29.36 -33.42 3.40
N ARG A 631 30.18 -34.43 3.62
CA ARG A 631 31.33 -34.42 4.53
C ARG A 631 32.52 -35.10 3.89
N ASP A 632 33.68 -34.47 3.88
CA ASP A 632 34.94 -34.98 3.34
C ASP A 632 34.80 -35.54 1.91
N GLY A 633 34.02 -34.87 1.07
CA GLY A 633 33.72 -35.23 -0.32
C GLY A 633 32.66 -36.34 -0.48
N VAL A 634 32.17 -36.92 0.63
CA VAL A 634 31.13 -37.99 0.63
C VAL A 634 29.75 -37.36 0.79
N MET A 635 28.80 -37.70 -0.09
CA MET A 635 27.40 -37.33 0.04
C MET A 635 26.75 -38.17 1.14
N LEU A 636 26.33 -37.52 2.23
CA LEU A 636 25.67 -38.15 3.38
C LEU A 636 24.15 -38.05 3.30
N PHE A 637 23.64 -36.99 2.65
CA PHE A 637 22.20 -36.77 2.45
C PHE A 637 21.95 -36.13 1.10
N PHE A 638 20.94 -36.62 0.40
CA PHE A 638 20.37 -35.95 -0.78
C PHE A 638 18.88 -36.23 -0.87
N HIS A 639 18.08 -35.17 -1.04
CA HIS A 639 16.65 -35.30 -1.33
C HIS A 639 16.20 -34.19 -2.29
N GLY A 640 15.62 -34.59 -3.43
CA GLY A 640 14.92 -33.70 -4.34
C GLY A 640 13.41 -33.81 -4.09
N MET A 641 12.78 -32.68 -3.72
CA MET A 641 11.32 -32.63 -3.59
C MET A 641 10.65 -32.69 -4.97
N GLN A 642 9.36 -33.03 -5.00
CA GLN A 642 8.58 -33.05 -6.24
C GLN A 642 8.66 -31.68 -6.94
N GLY A 643 8.97 -31.67 -8.24
CA GLY A 643 9.20 -30.44 -9.03
C GLY A 643 10.68 -30.09 -9.24
N THR A 644 11.61 -30.74 -8.54
CA THR A 644 13.06 -30.65 -8.84
C THR A 644 13.46 -31.60 -9.96
N ASN A 645 14.58 -31.31 -10.62
CA ASN A 645 15.09 -32.08 -11.76
C ASN A 645 16.63 -32.20 -11.71
N ALA A 646 17.25 -32.74 -12.75
CA ALA A 646 18.69 -32.95 -12.83
C ALA A 646 19.51 -31.65 -12.76
N ASP A 647 18.96 -30.53 -13.20
CA ASP A 647 19.64 -29.23 -13.13
C ASP A 647 19.84 -28.78 -11.65
N ASN A 648 18.91 -29.09 -10.75
CA ASN A 648 19.10 -28.84 -9.32
C ASN A 648 20.32 -29.58 -8.76
N ALA A 649 20.56 -30.82 -9.16
CA ALA A 649 21.75 -31.56 -8.74
C ALA A 649 23.04 -30.90 -9.26
N ASN A 650 23.03 -30.39 -10.48
CA ASN A 650 24.14 -29.64 -11.05
C ASN A 650 24.40 -28.31 -10.32
N TRP A 651 23.36 -27.58 -9.96
CA TRP A 651 23.49 -26.38 -9.13
C TRP A 651 24.07 -26.69 -7.73
N ILE A 652 23.64 -27.75 -7.08
CA ILE A 652 24.21 -28.21 -5.81
C ILE A 652 25.73 -28.43 -5.95
N ARG A 653 26.15 -29.19 -6.96
CA ARG A 653 27.57 -29.48 -7.20
C ARG A 653 28.37 -28.18 -7.38
N ARG A 654 27.93 -27.29 -8.23
CA ARG A 654 28.62 -26.04 -8.55
C ARG A 654 28.72 -25.09 -7.35
N LYS A 655 27.64 -24.95 -6.56
CA LYS A 655 27.62 -24.14 -5.33
C LYS A 655 28.52 -24.75 -4.25
N SER A 656 28.45 -26.08 -4.04
CA SER A 656 29.32 -26.77 -3.07
C SER A 656 30.79 -26.69 -3.44
N ASN A 657 31.14 -26.80 -4.72
CA ASN A 657 32.51 -26.62 -5.20
C ASN A 657 33.05 -25.23 -4.86
N LEU A 658 32.22 -24.18 -4.99
CA LEU A 658 32.63 -22.83 -4.63
C LEU A 658 32.91 -22.71 -3.13
N VAL A 659 32.03 -23.22 -2.27
CA VAL A 659 32.24 -23.21 -0.81
C VAL A 659 33.48 -24.01 -0.43
N ASN A 660 33.73 -25.15 -1.09
CA ASN A 660 34.92 -25.94 -0.88
C ASN A 660 36.21 -25.23 -1.29
N ARG A 661 36.16 -24.36 -2.30
CA ARG A 661 37.30 -23.57 -2.77
C ARG A 661 37.57 -22.33 -1.92
N THR A 662 36.52 -21.58 -1.58
CA THR A 662 36.65 -20.27 -0.91
C THR A 662 36.66 -20.37 0.62
N GLY A 663 36.02 -21.41 1.18
CA GLY A 663 35.81 -21.54 2.63
C GLY A 663 34.60 -20.78 3.15
N HIS A 664 33.98 -19.95 2.33
CA HIS A 664 32.82 -19.12 2.65
C HIS A 664 31.55 -19.63 1.97
N SER A 665 30.39 -19.23 2.48
CA SER A 665 29.12 -19.52 1.85
C SER A 665 29.09 -18.99 0.41
N SER A 666 28.39 -19.69 -0.48
CA SER A 666 28.27 -19.27 -1.87
C SER A 666 27.61 -17.90 -2.00
N PHE A 667 26.78 -17.50 -1.02
CA PHE A 667 26.13 -16.19 -0.95
C PHE A 667 27.09 -15.09 -0.48
N TYR A 668 28.01 -15.39 0.45
CA TYR A 668 29.08 -14.48 0.81
C TYR A 668 29.96 -14.13 -0.39
N THR A 669 30.46 -15.15 -1.10
CA THR A 669 31.31 -14.96 -2.25
C THR A 669 30.61 -14.18 -3.38
N HIS A 670 29.31 -14.43 -3.57
CA HIS A 670 28.50 -13.63 -4.51
C HIS A 670 28.52 -12.14 -4.16
N ASN A 671 28.21 -11.80 -2.90
CA ASN A 671 28.11 -10.41 -2.48
C ASN A 671 29.49 -9.73 -2.37
N GLU A 672 30.54 -10.44 -1.99
CA GLU A 672 31.90 -9.93 -1.96
C GLU A 672 32.36 -9.48 -3.34
N VAL A 673 32.16 -10.31 -4.37
CA VAL A 673 32.49 -9.96 -5.75
C VAL A 673 31.66 -8.76 -6.23
N LYS A 674 30.38 -8.77 -5.94
CA LYS A 674 29.47 -7.67 -6.31
C LYS A 674 29.86 -6.35 -5.62
N ASP A 675 30.20 -6.36 -4.32
CA ASP A 675 30.62 -5.17 -3.57
C ASP A 675 31.96 -4.61 -4.06
N SER A 676 32.84 -5.45 -4.60
CA SER A 676 34.07 -5.02 -5.27
C SER A 676 33.86 -4.47 -6.70
N GLY A 677 32.61 -4.42 -7.18
CA GLY A 677 32.28 -3.99 -8.53
C GLY A 677 32.63 -5.04 -9.62
N GLY A 678 32.91 -6.28 -9.20
CA GLY A 678 33.23 -7.39 -10.09
C GLY A 678 32.01 -8.16 -10.60
N ASP A 679 32.25 -8.95 -11.63
CA ASP A 679 31.32 -9.97 -12.11
C ASP A 679 31.95 -11.35 -11.83
N PHE A 680 31.24 -12.21 -11.10
CA PHE A 680 31.73 -13.54 -10.77
C PHE A 680 32.01 -14.37 -12.01
N GLU A 681 31.18 -14.21 -13.06
CA GLU A 681 31.34 -14.95 -14.31
C GLU A 681 32.59 -14.54 -15.11
N ALA A 682 33.12 -13.34 -14.81
CA ALA A 682 34.34 -12.80 -15.44
C ALA A 682 35.62 -13.07 -14.64
N LEU A 683 35.53 -13.72 -13.45
CA LEU A 683 36.71 -13.95 -12.60
C LEU A 683 37.69 -14.96 -13.24
N PRO A 684 38.99 -14.60 -13.34
CA PRO A 684 40.00 -15.51 -13.91
C PRO A 684 40.15 -16.81 -13.12
N GLY A 685 40.25 -17.95 -13.82
CA GLY A 685 40.49 -19.26 -13.20
C GLY A 685 39.28 -19.92 -12.54
N LEU A 686 38.08 -19.42 -12.77
CA LEU A 686 36.82 -20.05 -12.40
C LEU A 686 36.06 -20.50 -13.65
N ASP A 687 35.79 -21.80 -13.77
CA ASP A 687 34.94 -22.35 -14.84
C ASP A 687 33.50 -22.39 -14.36
N MET A 688 32.60 -21.69 -15.03
CA MET A 688 31.19 -21.63 -14.71
C MET A 688 30.47 -22.98 -14.82
N ARG A 689 31.09 -23.96 -15.52
CA ARG A 689 30.61 -25.36 -15.52
C ARG A 689 30.79 -26.03 -14.17
N ASP A 690 31.77 -25.62 -13.37
CA ASP A 690 32.16 -26.24 -12.10
C ASP A 690 31.86 -25.39 -10.88
N TYR A 691 31.67 -24.06 -11.02
CA TYR A 691 31.44 -23.15 -9.91
C TYR A 691 30.21 -22.27 -10.15
N ALA A 692 29.52 -21.90 -9.06
CA ALA A 692 28.42 -20.96 -9.10
C ALA A 692 28.35 -20.13 -7.81
N ALA A 693 28.43 -18.80 -7.95
CA ALA A 693 28.27 -17.86 -6.85
C ALA A 693 26.82 -17.41 -6.74
N HIS A 694 25.95 -18.34 -6.34
CA HIS A 694 24.57 -18.05 -5.99
C HIS A 694 24.30 -18.59 -4.60
N GLY A 695 23.43 -17.91 -3.82
CA GLY A 695 23.10 -18.36 -2.47
C GLY A 695 22.62 -19.81 -2.41
N GLY A 696 22.76 -20.44 -1.26
CA GLY A 696 22.23 -21.77 -0.98
C GLY A 696 23.25 -22.83 -0.59
N SER A 697 24.55 -22.62 -0.71
CA SER A 697 25.55 -23.52 -0.13
C SER A 697 26.28 -22.84 1.01
N PHE A 698 26.41 -23.55 2.14
CA PHE A 698 26.98 -23.08 3.39
C PHE A 698 28.04 -24.05 3.92
N PRO A 699 29.17 -23.58 4.48
CA PRO A 699 30.22 -24.44 4.98
C PRO A 699 29.76 -25.17 6.27
N LEU A 700 29.95 -26.46 6.34
CA LEU A 700 29.86 -27.22 7.59
C LEU A 700 31.19 -27.12 8.32
N VAL A 701 31.18 -26.45 9.47
CA VAL A 701 32.37 -26.21 10.30
C VAL A 701 32.21 -26.90 11.63
N VAL A 702 33.23 -27.69 12.04
CA VAL A 702 33.33 -28.23 13.38
C VAL A 702 34.41 -27.46 14.14
N LYS A 703 34.07 -26.98 15.35
CA LYS A 703 34.97 -26.21 16.20
C LYS A 703 36.27 -26.96 16.44
N GLY A 704 37.39 -26.32 16.25
CA GLY A 704 38.70 -26.93 16.40
C GLY A 704 39.15 -27.84 15.26
N LYS A 705 38.28 -28.22 14.33
CA LYS A 705 38.63 -29.04 13.14
C LYS A 705 38.57 -28.26 11.83
N GLY A 706 37.83 -27.15 11.83
CA GLY A 706 37.58 -26.37 10.63
C GLY A 706 36.44 -26.89 9.78
N ARG A 707 36.42 -26.50 8.51
CA ARG A 707 35.40 -26.94 7.54
C ARG A 707 35.57 -28.42 7.18
N ILE A 708 34.49 -29.16 7.30
CA ILE A 708 34.44 -30.59 7.02
C ILE A 708 33.55 -30.95 5.82
N GLY A 709 32.78 -30.01 5.31
CA GLY A 709 31.87 -30.27 4.19
C GLY A 709 30.96 -29.08 3.90
N THR A 710 29.79 -29.36 3.29
CA THR A 710 28.79 -28.34 2.91
C THR A 710 27.38 -28.86 3.17
N VAL A 711 26.48 -27.92 3.49
CA VAL A 711 25.04 -28.09 3.36
C VAL A 711 24.55 -27.17 2.25
N THR A 712 23.76 -27.71 1.31
CA THR A 712 23.36 -27.00 0.11
C THR A 712 21.87 -27.17 -0.16
N VAL A 713 21.19 -26.06 -0.42
CA VAL A 713 19.80 -26.00 -0.90
C VAL A 713 19.79 -25.33 -2.28
N THR A 714 18.92 -25.81 -3.15
CA THR A 714 18.66 -25.19 -4.45
C THR A 714 17.24 -25.41 -4.93
N GLY A 715 16.70 -24.45 -5.67
CA GLY A 715 15.34 -24.47 -6.23
C GLY A 715 14.61 -23.14 -6.05
N LEU A 716 15.21 -22.20 -5.30
CA LEU A 716 14.68 -20.88 -5.03
C LEU A 716 15.65 -19.81 -5.57
N PRO A 717 15.26 -18.52 -5.58
CA PRO A 717 16.21 -17.42 -5.73
C PRO A 717 17.35 -17.52 -4.71
N GLY A 718 18.56 -17.16 -5.10
CA GLY A 718 19.77 -17.34 -4.28
C GLY A 718 19.66 -16.85 -2.82
N PRO A 719 19.14 -15.65 -2.54
CA PRO A 719 18.92 -15.20 -1.17
C PRO A 719 17.97 -16.09 -0.36
N GLU A 720 16.93 -16.65 -1.00
CA GLU A 720 15.97 -17.55 -0.34
C GLU A 720 16.59 -18.94 -0.08
N ASP A 721 17.35 -19.49 -1.03
CA ASP A 721 18.12 -20.73 -0.81
C ASP A 721 19.08 -20.58 0.38
N HIS A 722 19.79 -19.44 0.46
CA HIS A 722 20.69 -19.15 1.59
C HIS A 722 19.93 -19.02 2.92
N ALA A 723 18.84 -18.26 2.94
CA ALA A 723 18.02 -18.09 4.14
C ALA A 723 17.46 -19.41 4.66
N LEU A 724 17.07 -20.33 3.78
CA LEU A 724 16.58 -21.65 4.16
C LEU A 724 17.69 -22.52 4.80
N VAL A 725 18.91 -22.48 4.26
CA VAL A 725 20.06 -23.15 4.85
C VAL A 725 20.36 -22.59 6.24
N VAL A 726 20.43 -21.27 6.38
CA VAL A 726 20.68 -20.62 7.66
C VAL A 726 19.59 -20.96 8.68
N ALA A 727 18.33 -20.96 8.29
CA ALA A 727 17.20 -21.31 9.14
C ALA A 727 17.30 -22.78 9.62
N ALA A 728 17.66 -23.70 8.74
CA ALA A 728 17.85 -25.12 9.08
C ALA A 728 19.01 -25.30 10.08
N LEU A 729 20.15 -24.64 9.86
CA LEU A 729 21.28 -24.66 10.76
C LEU A 729 20.96 -24.04 12.13
N LYS A 730 20.28 -22.90 12.17
CA LYS A 730 19.81 -22.27 13.41
C LYS A 730 18.92 -23.19 14.23
N ALA A 731 17.91 -23.77 13.58
CA ALA A 731 16.97 -24.68 14.23
C ALA A 731 17.67 -25.92 14.74
N TYR A 732 18.56 -26.51 13.94
CA TYR A 732 19.34 -27.72 14.33
C TYR A 732 20.25 -27.43 15.52
N LEU A 733 21.02 -26.35 15.47
CA LEU A 733 21.97 -25.93 16.52
C LEU A 733 21.31 -25.26 17.72
N LYS A 734 19.98 -25.02 17.67
CA LYS A 734 19.19 -24.32 18.69
C LYS A 734 19.74 -22.92 19.02
N ILE A 735 20.15 -22.19 18.00
CA ILE A 735 20.68 -20.84 18.10
C ILE A 735 19.53 -19.84 17.93
N ASP A 736 19.28 -19.04 18.97
CA ASP A 736 18.21 -18.00 18.98
C ASP A 736 18.78 -16.59 18.74
N ALA A 737 19.88 -16.47 18.01
CA ALA A 737 20.45 -15.18 17.66
C ALA A 737 19.78 -14.62 16.39
N ASP A 738 19.58 -13.31 16.31
CA ASP A 738 19.21 -12.61 15.07
C ASP A 738 20.44 -12.62 14.12
N LEU A 739 20.33 -13.36 13.00
CA LEU A 739 21.42 -13.63 12.05
C LEU A 739 21.06 -13.17 10.64
#